data_4a6b3059455a772c8ee8205026174df7
#
_entry.id   4a6b3059455a772c8ee8205026174df7
#
_cell.length_a   1.000
_cell.length_b   1.000
_cell.length_c   1.000
_cell.angle_alpha   90.00
_cell.angle_beta   90.00
_cell.angle_gamma   90.00
#
_symmetry.space_group_name_H-M   'P 1'
#
loop_
_entity.id
_entity.type
_entity.pdbx_description
1 polymer ?
#
loop_
_entity_poly.entity_id
_entity_poly.type
_entity_poly.pdbx_seq_one_letter_code
_entity_poly.pdbx_strand_id
1 'polypeptide(L)'
;MKKRNQFFEKVIHHFKKGNEHEEVIETELSTENQMSRAGRSSQKFTGKGPFRRFWRKYHLMKIFLILGLGFGLIVGGYLFYVAKSTNVNDLQNALKATTLIYDKEGKEAGSLTGQKGTYVELDQISKDLQNAVIATEDRSFYKNSGINYGRFFLAIVTAGRSGGGSTITQQLAKNAYLSQDQTIERKAKEFFLALELTKKYSKDQILTMYLNNSYFGNGVWGVEDASKKYFGVSASQLSLDQSATLAGMLKGPEIYNPLYSIENATNRRNTVLQNMVAAGYINQDTANQAAANGIGSQLVDAYTGKSEDYRYPSYFDAVINEAIHDYGLTEEDIIKNGYRIYTELDQNYQASLQVIYSNESLFPVAEADGTRAESGSVALDPKTGGVRALVGRVNSQSAGFRSFNYATQSSRSPGSTIKPLIAYSPAVAAGWPIDKELDNHTTTYGTYVVNNYGGIQTSPTVPMYQALADSLNLPAVATVKELGLKKAFEYGQKFGLNMKKVEQNLSVALGGGVTTNPLQMAQAYSTFANGGVMNDAHLITKIENASGQVVKTHKSSSTRVLSQSDNEKMTSMMMGTFSNGTGIYAAPYNYTMAGKTGTTETSFNPDLSGDQWVIGYTPDIVISQWLGFPTTDESHYLTGTSANEASAIFRNVANSILPYTEGTQFTEKNAYAQNGIAPVDTYGNGDEKNQSNSNFLQNVQDKAKELVDQAKNAIEEADIPGRAKNAWDTVKSWFGW
;
A
#
# COMPACT_ATOMS: atom_id res chain seq x y z
N MET A 1 32.86 2.34 -4.72
CA MET A 1 32.18 3.02 -3.61
C MET A 1 32.95 3.07 -2.28
N LYS A 2 33.85 2.14 -1.93
CA LYS A 2 34.59 2.16 -0.63
C LYS A 2 35.62 3.31 -0.45
N LYS A 3 36.17 3.92 -1.50
CA LYS A 3 37.17 5.02 -1.37
C LYS A 3 36.55 6.42 -1.20
N ARG A 4 35.24 6.61 -1.44
CA ARG A 4 34.55 7.92 -1.30
C ARG A 4 34.04 8.17 0.12
N ASN A 5 33.77 7.12 0.89
CA ASN A 5 33.34 7.25 2.31
C ASN A 5 34.52 7.58 3.25
N GLN A 6 35.75 7.18 2.95
CA GLN A 6 36.90 7.51 3.80
C GLN A 6 37.35 8.99 3.72
N PHE A 7 36.97 9.69 2.67
CA PHE A 7 37.29 11.13 2.56
C PHE A 7 36.29 11.96 3.39
N PHE A 8 35.02 11.60 3.37
CA PHE A 8 34.00 12.29 4.17
C PHE A 8 34.16 12.06 5.69
N GLU A 9 34.52 10.87 6.12
CA GLU A 9 34.85 10.56 7.53
C GLU A 9 36.04 11.38 8.06
N LYS A 10 37.08 11.59 7.24
CA LYS A 10 38.21 12.42 7.63
C LYS A 10 37.89 13.92 7.73
N VAL A 11 36.94 14.41 6.93
CA VAL A 11 36.49 15.81 6.98
C VAL A 11 35.63 16.03 8.22
N ILE A 12 34.74 15.10 8.56
CA ILE A 12 33.88 15.15 9.76
C ILE A 12 34.72 15.06 11.05
N HIS A 13 35.78 14.25 11.04
CA HIS A 13 36.70 14.12 12.21
C HIS A 13 37.53 15.39 12.44
N HIS A 14 37.82 16.16 11.40
CA HIS A 14 38.55 17.43 11.53
C HIS A 14 37.66 18.56 12.05
N PHE A 15 36.36 18.54 11.75
CA PHE A 15 35.38 19.52 12.28
C PHE A 15 34.97 19.23 13.73
N LYS A 16 34.98 17.97 14.19
CA LYS A 16 34.70 17.64 15.60
C LYS A 16 35.83 18.02 16.56
N LYS A 17 37.06 18.08 16.10
CA LYS A 17 38.22 18.49 16.96
C LYS A 17 38.34 20.00 17.16
N GLY A 18 37.59 20.82 16.44
CA GLY A 18 37.53 22.28 16.59
C GLY A 18 36.59 22.80 17.68
N ASN A 19 35.62 21.99 18.13
CA ASN A 19 34.59 22.43 19.07
C ASN A 19 34.83 22.00 20.54
N GLU A 20 35.92 21.30 20.83
CA GLU A 20 36.24 20.90 22.22
C GLU A 20 37.16 21.91 22.96
N HIS A 21 37.51 23.07 22.37
CA HIS A 21 38.36 24.07 22.99
C HIS A 21 37.66 25.40 23.36
N GLU A 22 36.33 25.52 23.22
CA GLU A 22 35.60 26.78 23.52
C GLU A 22 34.77 26.74 24.81
N GLU A 23 34.73 25.62 25.55
CA GLU A 23 33.91 25.52 26.78
C GLU A 23 34.67 25.67 28.12
N VAL A 24 35.95 26.08 28.11
CA VAL A 24 36.77 26.20 29.34
C VAL A 24 37.26 27.63 29.65
N ILE A 25 36.79 28.69 28.97
CA ILE A 25 37.24 30.07 29.22
C ILE A 25 36.07 31.01 29.52
N GLU A 26 35.18 30.64 30.41
CA GLU A 26 34.18 31.58 30.92
C GLU A 26 34.01 31.64 32.47
N THR A 27 35.01 31.16 33.20
CA THR A 27 34.96 31.24 34.69
C THR A 27 36.23 31.72 35.37
N GLU A 28 36.98 32.67 34.80
CA GLU A 28 37.98 33.41 35.56
C GLU A 28 38.35 34.71 34.83
N LEU A 29 37.64 35.79 35.13
CA LEU A 29 38.13 37.19 34.96
C LEU A 29 37.21 38.19 35.68
N SER A 30 37.28 38.16 37.00
CA SER A 30 37.01 39.37 37.80
C SER A 30 38.14 39.48 38.81
N THR A 31 39.00 40.42 38.60
CA THR A 31 39.86 41.19 39.45
C THR A 31 41.25 41.38 38.83
N GLU A 32 41.53 42.51 38.53
CA GLU A 32 42.62 43.37 38.83
C GLU A 32 42.96 44.41 37.76
N ASN A 33 42.82 45.59 38.21
CA ASN A 33 43.12 46.86 37.53
C ASN A 33 44.59 47.22 37.58
N GLN A 34 45.01 47.97 36.55
CA GLN A 34 46.06 48.99 36.56
C GLN A 34 47.52 48.63 36.26
N MET A 35 48.02 49.44 35.34
CA MET A 35 49.39 49.84 35.07
C MET A 35 50.20 49.04 34.02
N SER A 36 50.40 49.52 32.81
CA SER A 36 51.43 50.51 32.44
C SER A 36 51.48 50.69 30.91
N ARG A 37 51.48 51.93 30.48
CA ARG A 37 51.89 52.38 29.14
C ARG A 37 53.36 52.21 28.95
N ALA A 38 53.81 51.37 28.02
CA ALA A 38 55.10 51.53 27.37
C ALA A 38 55.12 50.84 26.02
N GLY A 39 55.33 51.56 25.00
CA GLY A 39 55.73 51.36 23.65
C GLY A 39 55.89 49.97 23.05
N ARG A 40 55.02 49.65 22.06
CA ARG A 40 55.39 48.70 21.01
C ARG A 40 55.15 49.33 19.64
N SER A 41 56.25 49.59 18.98
CA SER A 41 56.34 49.98 17.58
C SER A 41 55.54 49.07 16.66
N SER A 42 54.70 49.66 15.84
CA SER A 42 54.01 48.95 14.74
C SER A 42 55.05 48.52 13.68
N GLN A 43 55.51 47.27 13.73
CA GLN A 43 56.07 46.64 12.55
C GLN A 43 54.97 46.29 11.57
N LYS A 44 54.81 47.07 10.52
CA LYS A 44 54.02 46.73 9.35
C LYS A 44 54.61 45.50 8.69
N PHE A 45 53.97 44.35 8.85
CA PHE A 45 54.25 43.14 8.05
C PHE A 45 53.82 43.40 6.60
N THR A 46 54.74 43.96 5.79
CA THR A 46 54.60 44.07 4.33
C THR A 46 55.23 42.86 3.65
N GLY A 47 54.71 41.67 3.94
CA GLY A 47 55.05 40.43 3.24
C GLY A 47 53.88 39.99 2.36
N LYS A 48 53.76 40.54 1.15
CA LYS A 48 52.86 39.96 0.12
C LYS A 48 53.49 38.65 -0.33
N GLY A 49 53.06 37.50 0.28
CA GLY A 49 53.56 36.18 -0.07
C GLY A 49 53.41 35.86 -1.57
N PRO A 50 54.24 34.98 -2.13
CA PRO A 50 54.26 34.63 -3.54
C PRO A 50 52.93 34.15 -4.08
N PHE A 51 52.10 33.53 -3.24
CA PHE A 51 50.73 33.07 -3.54
C PHE A 51 49.75 34.20 -3.91
N ARG A 52 49.82 35.36 -3.20
CA ARG A 52 48.97 36.54 -3.46
C ARG A 52 49.39 37.29 -4.74
N ARG A 53 50.70 37.23 -5.14
CA ARG A 53 51.17 37.77 -6.40
C ARG A 53 50.76 36.87 -7.58
N PHE A 54 50.82 35.56 -7.45
CA PHE A 54 50.32 34.59 -8.43
C PHE A 54 48.81 34.76 -8.69
N TRP A 55 47.99 34.85 -7.62
CA TRP A 55 46.54 35.05 -7.72
C TRP A 55 46.16 36.35 -8.44
N ARG A 56 46.88 37.46 -8.18
CA ARG A 56 46.67 38.75 -8.88
C ARG A 56 47.19 38.75 -10.31
N LYS A 57 48.33 38.15 -10.58
CA LYS A 57 48.97 38.12 -11.91
C LYS A 57 48.11 37.38 -12.92
N TYR A 58 47.47 36.30 -12.53
CA TYR A 58 46.64 35.46 -13.43
C TYR A 58 45.17 35.75 -13.33
N HIS A 59 44.76 36.80 -12.61
CA HIS A 59 43.32 37.16 -12.41
C HIS A 59 42.44 35.98 -11.99
N LEU A 60 42.99 35.02 -11.28
CA LEU A 60 42.32 33.76 -10.93
C LEU A 60 40.95 33.98 -10.25
N MET A 61 40.85 35.04 -9.40
CA MET A 61 39.57 35.42 -8.81
C MET A 61 38.51 35.81 -9.86
N LYS A 62 38.91 36.52 -10.93
CA LYS A 62 38.02 36.89 -12.02
C LYS A 62 37.62 35.68 -12.85
N ILE A 63 38.57 34.76 -13.09
CA ILE A 63 38.30 33.51 -13.80
C ILE A 63 37.34 32.64 -13.01
N PHE A 64 37.55 32.49 -11.69
CA PHE A 64 36.62 31.74 -10.83
C PHE A 64 35.22 32.39 -10.80
N LEU A 65 35.14 33.73 -10.74
CA LEU A 65 33.85 34.44 -10.81
C LEU A 65 33.15 34.23 -12.16
N ILE A 66 33.90 34.30 -13.27
CA ILE A 66 33.35 34.09 -14.62
C ILE A 66 32.88 32.63 -14.79
N LEU A 67 33.69 31.64 -14.35
CA LEU A 67 33.32 30.22 -14.39
C LEU A 67 32.12 29.95 -13.48
N GLY A 68 32.06 30.52 -12.27
CA GLY A 68 30.96 30.40 -11.35
C GLY A 68 29.67 31.03 -11.92
N LEU A 69 29.76 32.19 -12.56
CA LEU A 69 28.66 32.85 -13.25
C LEU A 69 28.17 32.02 -14.47
N GLY A 70 29.11 31.52 -15.27
CA GLY A 70 28.81 30.65 -16.42
C GLY A 70 28.13 29.36 -15.99
N PHE A 71 28.63 28.69 -14.95
CA PHE A 71 28.00 27.51 -14.37
C PHE A 71 26.60 27.84 -13.81
N GLY A 72 26.47 28.96 -13.08
CA GLY A 72 25.17 29.42 -12.58
C GLY A 72 24.13 29.69 -13.68
N LEU A 73 24.57 30.27 -14.81
CA LEU A 73 23.72 30.48 -15.99
C LEU A 73 23.28 29.17 -16.66
N ILE A 74 24.20 28.21 -16.79
CA ILE A 74 23.89 26.88 -17.37
C ILE A 74 22.89 26.13 -16.48
N VAL A 75 23.17 26.07 -15.18
CA VAL A 75 22.26 25.42 -14.21
C VAL A 75 20.91 26.13 -14.14
N GLY A 76 20.93 27.47 -14.08
CA GLY A 76 19.71 28.29 -14.08
C GLY A 76 18.88 28.11 -15.35
N GLY A 77 19.55 28.06 -16.51
CA GLY A 77 18.91 27.80 -17.81
C GLY A 77 18.28 26.42 -17.90
N TYR A 78 18.99 25.39 -17.42
CA TYR A 78 18.47 24.02 -17.32
C TYR A 78 17.24 23.93 -16.40
N LEU A 79 17.33 24.51 -15.21
CA LEU A 79 16.22 24.48 -14.24
C LEU A 79 15.02 25.29 -14.72
N PHE A 80 15.26 26.42 -15.42
CA PHE A 80 14.22 27.19 -16.07
C PHE A 80 13.55 26.40 -17.20
N TYR A 81 14.33 25.69 -18.03
CA TYR A 81 13.79 24.82 -19.08
C TYR A 81 12.90 23.73 -18.48
N VAL A 82 13.36 23.04 -17.41
CA VAL A 82 12.58 22.01 -16.72
C VAL A 82 11.29 22.58 -16.13
N ALA A 83 11.34 23.75 -15.49
CA ALA A 83 10.15 24.39 -14.95
C ALA A 83 9.15 24.82 -16.05
N LYS A 84 9.66 25.31 -17.16
CA LYS A 84 8.83 25.73 -18.31
C LYS A 84 8.23 24.53 -19.06
N SER A 85 8.89 23.38 -19.06
CA SER A 85 8.37 22.13 -19.63
C SER A 85 7.28 21.50 -18.75
N THR A 86 7.18 21.91 -17.48
CA THR A 86 6.10 21.45 -16.57
C THR A 86 4.81 22.16 -16.92
N ASN A 87 3.77 21.39 -17.22
CA ASN A 87 2.48 21.97 -17.60
C ASN A 87 1.75 22.50 -16.34
N VAL A 88 1.84 23.81 -16.11
CA VAL A 88 1.12 24.51 -15.03
C VAL A 88 -0.29 24.97 -15.42
N ASN A 89 -0.69 24.73 -16.68
CA ASN A 89 -1.88 25.38 -17.25
C ASN A 89 -3.19 24.83 -16.72
N ASP A 90 -3.18 23.66 -16.10
CA ASP A 90 -4.40 22.99 -15.65
C ASP A 90 -4.35 22.57 -14.18
N LEU A 91 -3.50 23.24 -13.37
CA LEU A 91 -3.30 22.86 -11.97
C LEU A 91 -4.59 22.88 -11.15
N GLN A 92 -5.42 23.91 -11.34
CA GLN A 92 -6.68 24.02 -10.60
C GLN A 92 -7.60 22.83 -10.89
N ASN A 93 -7.75 22.45 -12.17
CA ASN A 93 -8.54 21.30 -12.55
C ASN A 93 -7.87 19.98 -12.11
N ALA A 94 -6.55 19.90 -12.22
CA ALA A 94 -5.80 18.74 -11.74
C ALA A 94 -5.90 18.54 -10.21
N LEU A 95 -5.91 19.63 -9.45
CA LEU A 95 -6.12 19.57 -7.99
C LEU A 95 -7.57 19.26 -7.62
N LYS A 96 -8.55 19.65 -8.47
CA LYS A 96 -9.95 19.22 -8.35
C LYS A 96 -10.13 17.77 -8.83
N ALA A 97 -9.31 17.31 -9.80
CA ALA A 97 -9.38 15.96 -10.34
C ALA A 97 -8.99 14.93 -9.28
N THR A 98 -9.82 13.92 -9.14
CA THR A 98 -9.60 12.80 -8.22
C THR A 98 -8.88 11.67 -8.95
N THR A 99 -8.07 10.90 -8.23
CA THR A 99 -7.53 9.65 -8.76
C THR A 99 -8.64 8.63 -8.91
N LEU A 100 -8.78 8.12 -10.13
CA LEU A 100 -9.79 7.15 -10.52
C LEU A 100 -9.14 5.78 -10.70
N ILE A 101 -9.85 4.74 -10.28
CA ILE A 101 -9.45 3.35 -10.48
C ILE A 101 -10.40 2.74 -11.51
N TYR A 102 -9.81 2.14 -12.53
CA TYR A 102 -10.51 1.51 -13.65
C TYR A 102 -10.33 -0.01 -13.58
N ASP A 103 -11.37 -0.74 -13.96
CA ASP A 103 -11.35 -2.20 -14.07
C ASP A 103 -10.64 -2.68 -15.36
N LYS A 104 -10.60 -4.01 -15.54
CA LYS A 104 -9.97 -4.67 -16.70
C LYS A 104 -10.57 -4.28 -18.05
N GLU A 105 -11.81 -3.81 -18.07
CA GLU A 105 -12.53 -3.35 -19.26
C GLU A 105 -12.37 -1.83 -19.48
N GLY A 106 -11.67 -1.13 -18.60
CA GLY A 106 -11.51 0.32 -18.62
C GLY A 106 -12.74 1.07 -18.14
N LYS A 107 -13.67 0.41 -17.43
CA LYS A 107 -14.78 1.06 -16.75
C LYS A 107 -14.32 1.57 -15.38
N GLU A 108 -14.87 2.68 -14.95
CA GLU A 108 -14.57 3.22 -13.63
C GLU A 108 -15.09 2.28 -12.54
N ALA A 109 -14.18 1.89 -11.65
CA ALA A 109 -14.47 1.02 -10.50
C ALA A 109 -14.66 1.83 -9.21
N GLY A 110 -14.12 3.03 -9.16
CA GLY A 110 -14.24 3.94 -8.03
C GLY A 110 -13.15 4.99 -8.00
N SER A 111 -13.13 5.77 -6.94
CA SER A 111 -12.21 6.90 -6.82
C SER A 111 -11.59 7.02 -5.42
N LEU A 112 -10.50 7.77 -5.33
CA LEU A 112 -9.86 8.14 -4.07
C LEU A 112 -10.34 9.53 -3.57
N THR A 113 -11.56 9.94 -3.94
CA THR A 113 -12.12 11.29 -3.63
C THR A 113 -12.07 11.58 -2.14
N GLY A 114 -12.58 10.67 -1.32
CA GLY A 114 -12.62 10.86 0.13
C GLY A 114 -11.25 10.92 0.81
N GLN A 115 -10.20 10.56 0.11
CA GLN A 115 -8.82 10.63 0.60
C GLN A 115 -8.12 11.92 0.22
N LYS A 116 -8.57 12.59 -0.86
CA LYS A 116 -8.00 13.86 -1.33
C LYS A 116 -8.54 15.06 -0.55
N GLY A 117 -9.67 14.94 0.07
CA GLY A 117 -10.39 16.01 0.75
C GLY A 117 -11.40 16.74 -0.15
N THR A 118 -12.41 17.28 0.49
CA THR A 118 -13.47 18.06 -0.17
C THR A 118 -12.94 19.42 -0.59
N TYR A 119 -12.96 19.71 -1.90
CA TYR A 119 -12.54 21.00 -2.43
C TYR A 119 -13.60 22.07 -2.18
N VAL A 120 -13.22 23.20 -1.60
CA VAL A 120 -14.09 24.35 -1.35
C VAL A 120 -13.48 25.62 -1.95
N GLU A 121 -14.30 26.55 -2.42
CA GLU A 121 -13.84 27.84 -2.92
C GLU A 121 -13.45 28.78 -1.75
N LEU A 122 -12.70 29.85 -2.05
CA LEU A 122 -12.10 30.71 -1.01
C LEU A 122 -13.13 31.41 -0.12
N ASP A 123 -14.28 31.74 -0.67
CA ASP A 123 -15.41 32.37 0.05
C ASP A 123 -16.09 31.37 1.02
N GLN A 124 -15.90 30.08 0.84
CA GLN A 124 -16.35 29.01 1.74
C GLN A 124 -15.31 28.68 2.82
N ILE A 125 -14.22 29.43 2.92
CA ILE A 125 -13.18 29.26 3.96
C ILE A 125 -13.20 30.48 4.88
N SER A 126 -13.23 30.25 6.20
CA SER A 126 -13.20 31.29 7.22
C SER A 126 -12.10 32.32 6.93
N LYS A 127 -12.45 33.61 7.02
CA LYS A 127 -11.48 34.70 6.83
C LYS A 127 -10.38 34.69 7.90
N ASP A 128 -10.70 34.22 9.09
CA ASP A 128 -9.74 34.07 10.18
C ASP A 128 -8.68 33.03 9.82
N LEU A 129 -9.07 31.90 9.20
CA LEU A 129 -8.11 30.90 8.76
C LEU A 129 -7.23 31.41 7.61
N GLN A 130 -7.80 32.11 6.63
CA GLN A 130 -7.02 32.71 5.54
C GLN A 130 -5.96 33.65 6.12
N ASN A 131 -6.36 34.54 7.05
CA ASN A 131 -5.46 35.48 7.70
C ASN A 131 -4.42 34.80 8.60
N ALA A 132 -4.80 33.77 9.36
CA ALA A 132 -3.89 32.99 10.20
C ALA A 132 -2.77 32.30 9.38
N VAL A 133 -3.13 31.70 8.23
CA VAL A 133 -2.17 31.09 7.32
C VAL A 133 -1.24 32.15 6.71
N ILE A 134 -1.77 33.25 6.19
CA ILE A 134 -0.95 34.32 5.61
C ILE A 134 -0.02 34.94 6.65
N ALA A 135 -0.52 35.23 7.86
CA ALA A 135 0.28 35.78 8.94
C ALA A 135 1.43 34.87 9.38
N THR A 136 1.23 33.57 9.28
CA THR A 136 2.20 32.57 9.77
C THR A 136 3.16 32.10 8.69
N GLU A 137 2.68 31.79 7.51
CA GLU A 137 3.46 31.19 6.43
C GLU A 137 4.08 32.26 5.50
N ASP A 138 3.33 33.28 5.13
CA ASP A 138 3.80 34.28 4.14
C ASP A 138 3.13 35.66 4.32
N ARG A 139 3.62 36.47 5.23
CA ARG A 139 3.09 37.83 5.47
C ARG A 139 3.12 38.78 4.25
N SER A 140 3.93 38.43 3.26
CA SER A 140 4.05 39.21 2.02
C SER A 140 3.23 38.63 0.87
N PHE A 141 2.38 37.62 1.11
CA PHE A 141 1.71 36.83 0.10
C PHE A 141 1.06 37.63 -1.03
N TYR A 142 0.21 38.58 -0.68
CA TYR A 142 -0.45 39.44 -1.65
C TYR A 142 0.46 40.45 -2.35
N LYS A 143 1.69 40.68 -1.81
CA LYS A 143 2.64 41.67 -2.35
C LYS A 143 3.78 41.08 -3.10
N ASN A 144 4.12 39.76 -2.90
CA ASN A 144 5.23 39.12 -3.54
C ASN A 144 4.86 38.54 -4.93
N SER A 145 5.83 38.29 -5.77
CA SER A 145 5.69 37.68 -7.10
C SER A 145 5.75 36.13 -7.06
N GLY A 146 5.31 35.50 -5.97
CA GLY A 146 5.45 34.07 -5.74
C GLY A 146 6.70 33.71 -4.96
N ILE A 147 7.62 34.66 -4.79
CA ILE A 147 8.90 34.48 -4.09
C ILE A 147 9.17 35.71 -3.22
N ASN A 148 9.72 35.48 -2.04
CA ASN A 148 10.30 36.53 -1.22
C ASN A 148 11.82 36.55 -1.41
N TYR A 149 12.31 37.40 -2.31
CA TYR A 149 13.73 37.47 -2.69
C TYR A 149 14.63 37.73 -1.48
N GLY A 150 14.24 38.62 -0.56
CA GLY A 150 15.02 38.95 0.64
C GLY A 150 15.23 37.71 1.54
N ARG A 151 14.15 37.00 1.85
CA ARG A 151 14.22 35.76 2.64
C ARG A 151 14.94 34.64 1.89
N PHE A 152 14.78 34.57 0.56
CA PHE A 152 15.47 33.57 -0.27
C PHE A 152 17.00 33.78 -0.19
N PHE A 153 17.49 34.99 -0.37
CA PHE A 153 18.91 35.31 -0.24
C PHE A 153 19.43 35.07 1.19
N LEU A 154 18.65 35.43 2.21
CA LEU A 154 19.01 35.18 3.60
C LEU A 154 19.14 33.68 3.89
N ALA A 155 18.22 32.86 3.38
CA ALA A 155 18.26 31.40 3.53
C ALA A 155 19.49 30.78 2.87
N ILE A 156 19.92 31.29 1.69
CA ILE A 156 21.14 30.86 1.03
C ILE A 156 22.38 31.21 1.88
N VAL A 157 22.48 32.48 2.34
CA VAL A 157 23.63 32.97 3.11
C VAL A 157 23.78 32.28 4.46
N THR A 158 22.65 31.95 5.10
CA THR A 158 22.61 31.31 6.43
C THR A 158 22.53 29.77 6.36
N ALA A 159 22.60 29.19 5.17
CA ALA A 159 22.37 27.75 4.94
C ALA A 159 21.07 27.24 5.61
N GLY A 160 20.02 28.05 5.58
CA GLY A 160 18.71 27.71 6.12
C GLY A 160 18.54 27.93 7.64
N ARG A 161 19.58 28.38 8.36
CA ARG A 161 19.54 28.57 9.83
C ARG A 161 18.62 29.71 10.29
N SER A 162 18.32 30.67 9.42
CA SER A 162 17.47 31.85 9.76
C SER A 162 15.96 31.62 9.61
N GLY A 163 15.50 30.39 9.61
CA GLY A 163 14.07 30.03 9.46
C GLY A 163 13.63 29.86 8.01
N GLY A 164 12.50 29.19 7.79
CA GLY A 164 11.93 28.90 6.48
C GLY A 164 11.57 30.17 5.70
N GLY A 165 12.16 30.34 4.51
CA GLY A 165 11.91 31.45 3.61
C GLY A 165 10.91 31.16 2.48
N SER A 166 10.25 30.01 2.50
CA SER A 166 9.33 29.58 1.43
C SER A 166 8.01 30.35 1.53
N THR A 167 7.52 30.84 0.38
CA THR A 167 6.18 31.46 0.28
C THR A 167 5.09 30.39 0.18
N ILE A 168 3.83 30.78 0.36
CA ILE A 168 2.65 29.92 0.10
C ILE A 168 2.69 29.39 -1.33
N THR A 169 3.05 30.21 -2.32
CA THR A 169 3.16 29.80 -3.73
C THR A 169 4.25 28.74 -3.93
N GLN A 170 5.40 28.87 -3.24
CA GLN A 170 6.46 27.85 -3.28
C GLN A 170 6.05 26.55 -2.62
N GLN A 171 5.30 26.63 -1.52
CA GLN A 171 4.75 25.44 -0.85
C GLN A 171 3.73 24.73 -1.74
N LEU A 172 2.85 25.48 -2.42
CA LEU A 172 1.92 24.92 -3.40
C LEU A 172 2.67 24.26 -4.57
N ALA A 173 3.70 24.92 -5.12
CA ALA A 173 4.52 24.36 -6.19
C ALA A 173 5.21 23.05 -5.75
N LYS A 174 5.72 23.02 -4.53
CA LYS A 174 6.29 21.80 -3.93
C LYS A 174 5.25 20.69 -3.83
N ASN A 175 4.10 20.99 -3.23
CA ASN A 175 3.07 19.99 -2.93
C ASN A 175 2.36 19.48 -4.19
N ALA A 176 2.31 20.26 -5.26
CA ALA A 176 1.58 19.92 -6.49
C ALA A 176 2.43 19.29 -7.59
N TYR A 177 3.75 19.53 -7.61
CA TYR A 177 4.60 19.15 -8.75
C TYR A 177 5.90 18.44 -8.38
N LEU A 178 6.31 18.43 -7.09
CA LEU A 178 7.65 18.00 -6.70
C LEU A 178 7.58 16.93 -5.60
N SER A 179 8.63 16.08 -5.55
CA SER A 179 8.80 15.11 -4.47
C SER A 179 9.13 15.78 -3.13
N GLN A 180 8.98 15.04 -2.02
CA GLN A 180 9.36 15.52 -0.68
C GLN A 180 10.88 15.52 -0.43
N ASP A 181 11.69 15.10 -1.40
CA ASP A 181 13.15 15.07 -1.27
C ASP A 181 13.73 16.46 -0.98
N GLN A 182 14.68 16.53 -0.03
CA GLN A 182 15.34 17.78 0.33
C GLN A 182 16.60 18.01 -0.51
N THR A 183 16.43 18.25 -1.82
CA THR A 183 17.54 18.51 -2.73
C THR A 183 17.60 19.96 -3.21
N ILE A 184 18.79 20.45 -3.56
CA ILE A 184 18.97 21.79 -4.15
C ILE A 184 18.24 21.87 -5.49
N GLU A 185 18.28 20.81 -6.28
CA GLU A 185 17.59 20.74 -7.58
C GLU A 185 16.07 20.91 -7.42
N ARG A 186 15.47 20.19 -6.48
CA ARG A 186 14.05 20.34 -6.16
C ARG A 186 13.71 21.77 -5.73
N LYS A 187 14.55 22.37 -4.85
CA LYS A 187 14.33 23.73 -4.37
C LYS A 187 14.43 24.79 -5.48
N ALA A 188 15.28 24.53 -6.47
CA ALA A 188 15.38 25.39 -7.66
C ALA A 188 14.16 25.22 -8.58
N LYS A 189 13.68 23.98 -8.79
CA LYS A 189 12.42 23.74 -9.52
C LYS A 189 11.24 24.45 -8.84
N GLU A 190 11.11 24.33 -7.51
CA GLU A 190 10.10 25.03 -6.70
C GLU A 190 10.13 26.55 -6.94
N PHE A 191 11.31 27.15 -6.99
CA PHE A 191 11.48 28.57 -7.26
C PHE A 191 10.89 28.99 -8.62
N PHE A 192 11.23 28.28 -9.70
CA PHE A 192 10.76 28.62 -11.03
C PHE A 192 9.26 28.31 -11.21
N LEU A 193 8.78 27.20 -10.65
CA LEU A 193 7.35 26.86 -10.69
C LEU A 193 6.49 27.89 -9.94
N ALA A 194 6.97 28.41 -8.80
CA ALA A 194 6.26 29.45 -8.07
C ALA A 194 6.11 30.75 -8.88
N LEU A 195 7.12 31.10 -9.69
CA LEU A 195 7.03 32.24 -10.60
C LEU A 195 5.98 31.99 -11.71
N GLU A 196 5.98 30.81 -12.31
CA GLU A 196 5.02 30.46 -13.37
C GLU A 196 3.59 30.40 -12.81
N LEU A 197 3.38 29.83 -11.62
CA LEU A 197 2.07 29.81 -10.95
C LEU A 197 1.53 31.22 -10.69
N THR A 198 2.40 32.15 -10.24
CA THR A 198 1.96 33.53 -9.96
C THR A 198 1.64 34.32 -11.23
N LYS A 199 2.20 33.94 -12.39
CA LYS A 199 1.80 34.53 -13.68
C LYS A 199 0.44 34.02 -14.16
N LYS A 200 0.14 32.75 -13.85
CA LYS A 200 -1.05 32.03 -14.37
C LYS A 200 -2.30 32.23 -13.51
N TYR A 201 -2.14 32.23 -12.18
CA TYR A 201 -3.23 32.25 -11.21
C TYR A 201 -3.20 33.49 -10.35
N SER A 202 -4.39 34.00 -9.99
CA SER A 202 -4.52 35.07 -8.99
C SER A 202 -4.05 34.57 -7.62
N LYS A 203 -3.75 35.52 -6.72
CA LYS A 203 -3.37 35.18 -5.34
C LYS A 203 -4.48 34.43 -4.60
N ASP A 204 -5.73 34.78 -4.83
CA ASP A 204 -6.87 34.09 -4.23
C ASP A 204 -6.97 32.63 -4.76
N GLN A 205 -6.79 32.41 -6.04
CA GLN A 205 -6.73 31.05 -6.60
C GLN A 205 -5.58 30.26 -6.03
N ILE A 206 -4.39 30.86 -5.86
CA ILE A 206 -3.24 30.20 -5.25
C ILE A 206 -3.51 29.82 -3.78
N LEU A 207 -4.13 30.72 -3.02
CA LEU A 207 -4.49 30.44 -1.62
C LEU A 207 -5.55 29.35 -1.52
N THR A 208 -6.57 29.39 -2.37
CA THR A 208 -7.59 28.34 -2.47
C THR A 208 -6.96 26.99 -2.74
N MET A 209 -6.13 26.87 -3.79
CA MET A 209 -5.42 25.64 -4.13
C MET A 209 -4.52 25.16 -2.99
N TYR A 210 -3.82 26.06 -2.31
CA TYR A 210 -2.95 25.73 -1.18
C TYR A 210 -3.72 25.11 -0.02
N LEU A 211 -4.82 25.74 0.42
CA LEU A 211 -5.64 25.30 1.55
C LEU A 211 -6.33 23.95 1.27
N ASN A 212 -6.81 23.77 0.04
CA ASN A 212 -7.43 22.50 -0.37
C ASN A 212 -6.42 21.36 -0.60
N ASN A 213 -5.14 21.67 -0.81
CA ASN A 213 -4.09 20.68 -1.07
C ASN A 213 -3.08 20.55 0.09
N SER A 214 -3.42 21.02 1.27
CA SER A 214 -2.58 20.91 2.45
C SER A 214 -2.96 19.69 3.29
N TYR A 215 -1.95 19.02 3.86
CA TYR A 215 -2.12 17.91 4.78
C TYR A 215 -2.28 18.44 6.23
N PHE A 216 -3.24 17.89 6.95
CA PHE A 216 -3.59 18.30 8.32
C PHE A 216 -3.42 17.16 9.34
N GLY A 217 -2.69 16.09 9.01
CA GLY A 217 -2.52 14.93 9.91
C GLY A 217 -3.68 13.94 9.85
N ASN A 218 -3.48 12.75 10.42
CA ASN A 218 -4.46 11.65 10.46
C ASN A 218 -5.01 11.24 9.07
N GLY A 219 -4.20 11.35 8.01
CA GLY A 219 -4.66 11.06 6.65
C GLY A 219 -5.60 12.11 6.06
N VAL A 220 -5.82 13.26 6.72
CA VAL A 220 -6.78 14.29 6.32
C VAL A 220 -6.11 15.35 5.45
N TRP A 221 -6.67 15.53 4.26
CA TRP A 221 -6.25 16.50 3.27
C TRP A 221 -7.35 17.54 3.02
N GLY A 222 -6.94 18.79 2.79
CA GLY A 222 -7.87 19.86 2.54
C GLY A 222 -8.50 20.43 3.80
N VAL A 223 -8.78 21.72 3.74
CA VAL A 223 -9.23 22.50 4.90
C VAL A 223 -10.64 22.15 5.34
N GLU A 224 -11.52 21.79 4.41
CA GLU A 224 -12.92 21.45 4.74
C GLU A 224 -12.98 20.17 5.57
N ASP A 225 -12.25 19.13 5.13
CA ASP A 225 -12.23 17.86 5.82
C ASP A 225 -11.48 17.95 7.15
N ALA A 226 -10.42 18.78 7.22
CA ALA A 226 -9.74 19.08 8.48
C ALA A 226 -10.66 19.77 9.49
N SER A 227 -11.48 20.72 9.03
CA SER A 227 -12.47 21.41 9.88
C SER A 227 -13.50 20.43 10.45
N LYS A 228 -14.00 19.53 9.63
CA LYS A 228 -14.94 18.50 10.04
C LYS A 228 -14.28 17.48 10.97
N LYS A 229 -13.06 17.02 10.64
CA LYS A 229 -12.30 16.03 11.43
C LYS A 229 -12.05 16.53 12.85
N TYR A 230 -11.52 17.73 12.99
CA TYR A 230 -11.07 18.21 14.29
C TYR A 230 -12.14 18.93 15.08
N PHE A 231 -13.08 19.61 14.40
CA PHE A 231 -14.04 20.48 15.06
C PHE A 231 -15.51 20.23 14.70
N GLY A 232 -15.81 19.31 13.78
CA GLY A 232 -17.18 18.98 13.41
C GLY A 232 -17.94 20.07 12.65
N VAL A 233 -17.23 21.12 12.16
CA VAL A 233 -17.82 22.26 11.44
C VAL A 233 -17.25 22.38 10.03
N SER A 234 -17.95 23.09 9.12
CA SER A 234 -17.40 23.43 7.82
C SER A 234 -16.26 24.47 7.95
N ALA A 235 -15.40 24.54 6.93
CA ALA A 235 -14.28 25.50 6.91
C ALA A 235 -14.74 26.96 6.99
N SER A 236 -15.95 27.28 6.55
CA SER A 236 -16.56 28.62 6.65
C SER A 236 -16.98 29.00 8.08
N GLN A 237 -17.21 28.02 8.95
CA GLN A 237 -17.73 28.18 10.29
C GLN A 237 -16.65 28.16 11.38
N LEU A 238 -15.38 27.96 10.99
CA LEU A 238 -14.27 27.95 11.95
C LEU A 238 -14.18 29.27 12.76
N SER A 239 -14.09 29.13 14.07
CA SER A 239 -13.78 30.26 14.98
C SER A 239 -12.30 30.64 14.82
N LEU A 240 -11.92 31.81 15.44
CA LEU A 240 -10.55 32.32 15.36
C LEU A 240 -9.52 31.34 15.96
N ASP A 241 -9.82 30.75 17.11
CA ASP A 241 -8.93 29.80 17.80
C ASP A 241 -8.83 28.47 17.05
N GLN A 242 -9.93 27.97 16.46
CA GLN A 242 -9.95 26.79 15.57
C GLN A 242 -9.14 27.07 14.30
N SER A 243 -9.35 28.24 13.68
CA SER A 243 -8.60 28.70 12.51
C SER A 243 -7.09 28.77 12.80
N ALA A 244 -6.70 29.34 13.94
CA ALA A 244 -5.31 29.42 14.35
C ALA A 244 -4.70 28.04 14.66
N THR A 245 -5.50 27.11 15.17
CA THR A 245 -5.07 25.71 15.39
C THR A 245 -4.75 25.02 14.07
N LEU A 246 -5.67 25.02 13.09
CA LEU A 246 -5.44 24.41 11.78
C LEU A 246 -4.27 25.08 11.04
N ALA A 247 -4.17 26.41 11.05
CA ALA A 247 -3.01 27.10 10.47
C ALA A 247 -1.69 26.69 11.16
N GLY A 248 -1.73 26.42 12.44
CA GLY A 248 -0.59 25.93 13.22
C GLY A 248 -0.11 24.54 12.79
N MET A 249 -1.04 23.64 12.44
CA MET A 249 -0.74 22.28 12.03
C MET A 249 0.06 22.21 10.72
N LEU A 250 -0.07 23.19 9.81
CA LEU A 250 0.63 23.19 8.51
C LEU A 250 2.17 23.14 8.64
N LYS A 251 2.74 23.55 9.76
CA LYS A 251 4.18 23.46 10.02
C LYS A 251 4.66 22.02 10.27
N GLY A 252 3.82 21.20 10.87
CA GLY A 252 4.12 19.79 11.21
C GLY A 252 2.84 19.09 11.64
N PRO A 253 2.07 18.59 10.69
CA PRO A 253 0.71 18.08 10.91
C PRO A 253 0.62 16.99 11.98
N GLU A 254 1.63 16.11 12.08
CA GLU A 254 1.64 15.06 13.10
C GLU A 254 2.15 15.58 14.46
N ILE A 255 3.04 16.60 14.45
CA ILE A 255 3.64 17.14 15.69
C ILE A 255 2.64 18.04 16.44
N TYR A 256 1.88 18.84 15.70
CA TYR A 256 0.93 19.82 16.23
C TYR A 256 -0.53 19.35 16.14
N ASN A 257 -0.72 18.03 16.00
CA ASN A 257 -2.03 17.40 15.95
C ASN A 257 -2.70 17.40 17.32
N PRO A 258 -3.87 18.04 17.49
CA PRO A 258 -4.52 18.15 18.79
C PRO A 258 -5.06 16.81 19.32
N LEU A 259 -5.27 15.80 18.47
CA LEU A 259 -5.66 14.45 18.90
C LEU A 259 -4.48 13.67 19.49
N TYR A 260 -3.23 14.04 19.18
CA TYR A 260 -2.05 13.40 19.75
C TYR A 260 -1.41 14.20 20.88
N SER A 261 -1.39 15.54 20.78
CA SER A 261 -0.82 16.42 21.81
C SER A 261 -1.54 17.76 21.87
N ILE A 262 -2.47 17.89 22.80
CA ILE A 262 -3.16 19.16 23.08
C ILE A 262 -2.16 20.26 23.45
N GLU A 263 -1.11 19.94 24.20
CA GLU A 263 -0.08 20.89 24.61
C GLU A 263 0.66 21.47 23.39
N ASN A 264 1.19 20.65 22.51
CA ASN A 264 1.89 21.09 21.30
C ASN A 264 0.97 21.93 20.40
N ALA A 265 -0.28 21.46 20.21
CA ALA A 265 -1.29 22.16 19.43
C ALA A 265 -1.61 23.55 20.04
N THR A 266 -1.79 23.64 21.36
CA THR A 266 -2.06 24.90 22.09
C THR A 266 -0.91 25.86 21.94
N ASN A 267 0.33 25.43 22.20
CA ASN A 267 1.53 26.24 22.07
C ASN A 267 1.69 26.78 20.64
N ARG A 268 1.43 25.94 19.66
CA ARG A 268 1.52 26.33 18.25
C ARG A 268 0.39 27.27 17.83
N ARG A 269 -0.87 27.03 18.25
CA ARG A 269 -2.01 27.97 18.08
C ARG A 269 -1.69 29.33 18.62
N ASN A 270 -1.19 29.42 19.84
CA ASN A 270 -0.86 30.71 20.50
C ASN A 270 0.24 31.43 19.69
N THR A 271 1.21 30.72 19.12
CA THR A 271 2.22 31.28 18.19
C THR A 271 1.55 31.87 16.95
N VAL A 272 0.54 31.22 16.39
CA VAL A 272 -0.22 31.71 15.22
C VAL A 272 -0.99 32.96 15.57
N LEU A 273 -1.69 33.00 16.71
CA LEU A 273 -2.41 34.18 17.18
C LEU A 273 -1.47 35.39 17.34
N GLN A 274 -0.28 35.22 17.93
CA GLN A 274 0.72 36.26 17.99
C GLN A 274 1.21 36.72 16.62
N ASN A 275 1.35 35.82 15.67
CA ASN A 275 1.67 36.16 14.29
C ASN A 275 0.58 37.03 13.63
N MET A 276 -0.70 36.73 13.92
CA MET A 276 -1.83 37.52 13.42
C MET A 276 -1.83 38.93 14.03
N VAL A 277 -1.51 39.06 15.31
CA VAL A 277 -1.32 40.39 15.96
C VAL A 277 -0.18 41.15 15.28
N ALA A 278 0.98 40.52 15.13
CA ALA A 278 2.14 41.13 14.49
C ALA A 278 1.93 41.48 13.00
N ALA A 279 0.97 40.83 12.34
CA ALA A 279 0.56 41.12 10.96
C ALA A 279 -0.58 42.17 10.89
N GLY A 280 -1.17 42.56 12.02
CA GLY A 280 -2.24 43.56 12.09
C GLY A 280 -3.63 43.04 11.73
N TYR A 281 -3.83 41.71 11.71
CA TYR A 281 -5.13 41.11 11.43
C TYR A 281 -6.08 41.12 12.64
N ILE A 282 -5.54 40.99 13.84
CA ILE A 282 -6.26 41.08 15.13
C ILE A 282 -5.48 41.91 16.12
N ASN A 283 -6.15 42.42 17.18
CA ASN A 283 -5.48 43.05 18.29
C ASN A 283 -5.09 42.07 19.41
N GLN A 284 -4.31 42.49 20.38
CA GLN A 284 -3.80 41.63 21.45
C GLN A 284 -4.91 41.07 22.35
N ASP A 285 -5.96 41.86 22.63
CA ASP A 285 -7.08 41.39 23.45
C ASP A 285 -7.87 40.29 22.80
N THR A 286 -8.13 40.41 21.50
CA THR A 286 -8.75 39.33 20.68
C THR A 286 -7.89 38.05 20.67
N ALA A 287 -6.56 38.20 20.55
CA ALA A 287 -5.65 37.07 20.61
C ALA A 287 -5.68 36.39 21.99
N ASN A 288 -5.73 37.17 23.07
CA ASN A 288 -5.79 36.66 24.44
C ASN A 288 -7.11 35.89 24.69
N GLN A 289 -8.24 36.44 24.23
CA GLN A 289 -9.54 35.76 24.31
C GLN A 289 -9.54 34.41 23.55
N ALA A 290 -9.06 34.40 22.32
CA ALA A 290 -8.96 33.19 21.55
C ALA A 290 -8.00 32.18 22.19
N ALA A 291 -6.90 32.62 22.79
CA ALA A 291 -5.94 31.79 23.49
C ALA A 291 -6.51 31.14 24.77
N ALA A 292 -7.50 31.76 25.39
CA ALA A 292 -8.16 31.23 26.59
C ALA A 292 -9.08 30.04 26.31
N ASN A 293 -9.54 29.87 25.06
CA ASN A 293 -10.37 28.73 24.66
C ASN A 293 -9.58 27.43 24.72
N GLY A 294 -10.14 26.39 25.36
CA GLY A 294 -9.53 25.04 25.40
C GLY A 294 -9.73 24.33 24.09
N ILE A 295 -8.64 23.86 23.46
CA ILE A 295 -8.74 23.08 22.23
C ILE A 295 -9.44 21.73 22.51
N GLY A 296 -9.07 21.03 23.58
CA GLY A 296 -9.55 19.69 23.90
C GLY A 296 -11.07 19.58 24.01
N SER A 297 -11.75 20.60 24.54
CA SER A 297 -13.21 20.65 24.67
C SER A 297 -13.95 20.86 23.35
N GLN A 298 -13.24 21.22 22.28
CA GLN A 298 -13.81 21.50 20.96
C GLN A 298 -13.57 20.34 19.95
N LEU A 299 -12.77 19.33 20.33
CA LEU A 299 -12.45 18.22 19.44
C LEU A 299 -13.64 17.27 19.32
N VAL A 300 -13.99 16.90 18.10
CA VAL A 300 -15.12 16.01 17.80
C VAL A 300 -14.65 14.62 17.34
N ASP A 301 -13.61 14.54 16.52
CA ASP A 301 -13.03 13.29 15.95
C ASP A 301 -14.07 12.33 15.32
N ALA A 302 -15.09 12.89 14.69
CA ALA A 302 -16.18 12.10 14.09
C ALA A 302 -16.03 11.83 12.58
N TYR A 303 -15.08 12.48 11.92
CA TYR A 303 -14.89 12.40 10.47
C TYR A 303 -14.07 11.18 10.07
N THR A 304 -14.66 10.25 9.31
CA THR A 304 -14.01 9.00 8.90
C THR A 304 -13.28 9.07 7.55
N GLY A 305 -13.48 10.14 6.78
CA GLY A 305 -12.82 10.33 5.48
C GLY A 305 -13.25 9.35 4.37
N LYS A 306 -14.33 8.58 4.58
CA LYS A 306 -14.81 7.62 3.58
C LYS A 306 -15.75 8.30 2.58
N SER A 307 -15.47 8.09 1.30
CA SER A 307 -16.39 8.37 0.21
C SER A 307 -17.07 7.08 -0.22
N GLU A 308 -18.32 7.15 -0.65
CA GLU A 308 -19.05 6.02 -1.25
C GLU A 308 -18.31 5.43 -2.46
N ASP A 309 -17.44 6.21 -3.10
CA ASP A 309 -16.62 5.81 -4.23
C ASP A 309 -15.42 4.93 -3.88
N TYR A 310 -15.05 4.78 -2.59
CA TYR A 310 -14.03 3.83 -2.13
C TYR A 310 -14.65 2.43 -1.95
N ARG A 311 -15.26 1.92 -3.03
CA ARG A 311 -16.17 0.76 -3.02
C ARG A 311 -15.51 -0.54 -2.67
N TYR A 312 -14.25 -0.73 -3.04
CA TYR A 312 -13.49 -1.96 -2.89
C TYR A 312 -12.23 -1.73 -2.03
N PRO A 313 -12.38 -1.46 -0.71
CA PRO A 313 -11.28 -0.96 0.13
C PRO A 313 -10.04 -1.84 0.08
N SER A 314 -10.16 -3.15 0.27
CA SER A 314 -9.00 -4.05 0.25
C SER A 314 -8.29 -4.09 -1.11
N TYR A 315 -9.05 -4.04 -2.21
CA TYR A 315 -8.48 -4.02 -3.55
C TYR A 315 -7.78 -2.69 -3.83
N PHE A 316 -8.42 -1.58 -3.50
CA PHE A 316 -7.86 -0.24 -3.71
C PHE A 316 -6.62 0.01 -2.83
N ASP A 317 -6.63 -0.46 -1.59
CA ASP A 317 -5.45 -0.44 -0.72
C ASP A 317 -4.28 -1.25 -1.32
N ALA A 318 -4.56 -2.41 -1.93
CA ALA A 318 -3.56 -3.22 -2.62
C ALA A 318 -3.02 -2.50 -3.87
N VAL A 319 -3.88 -1.85 -4.66
CA VAL A 319 -3.48 -1.02 -5.81
C VAL A 319 -2.56 0.13 -5.38
N ILE A 320 -2.89 0.82 -4.28
CA ILE A 320 -2.04 1.89 -3.75
C ILE A 320 -0.67 1.32 -3.31
N ASN A 321 -0.65 0.15 -2.65
CA ASN A 321 0.59 -0.51 -2.24
C ASN A 321 1.46 -0.87 -3.45
N GLU A 322 0.88 -1.47 -4.48
CA GLU A 322 1.61 -1.83 -5.71
C GLU A 322 2.15 -0.57 -6.42
N ALA A 323 1.35 0.50 -6.50
CA ALA A 323 1.78 1.77 -7.07
C ALA A 323 2.99 2.38 -6.32
N ILE A 324 3.03 2.23 -5.00
CA ILE A 324 4.15 2.68 -4.18
C ILE A 324 5.39 1.80 -4.37
N HIS A 325 5.24 0.47 -4.22
CA HIS A 325 6.38 -0.43 -4.14
C HIS A 325 6.99 -0.74 -5.51
N ASP A 326 6.16 -0.96 -6.53
CA ASP A 326 6.62 -1.45 -7.83
C ASP A 326 6.79 -0.32 -8.86
N TYR A 327 6.00 0.74 -8.74
CA TYR A 327 6.06 1.88 -9.66
C TYR A 327 6.73 3.11 -9.06
N GLY A 328 7.08 3.11 -7.77
CA GLY A 328 7.84 4.16 -7.09
C GLY A 328 7.09 5.48 -6.95
N LEU A 329 5.76 5.45 -6.91
CA LEU A 329 4.93 6.59 -6.56
C LEU A 329 4.87 6.76 -5.04
N THR A 330 4.58 7.97 -4.58
CA THR A 330 4.23 8.18 -3.18
C THR A 330 2.73 8.08 -2.97
N GLU A 331 2.28 7.75 -1.77
CA GLU A 331 0.85 7.77 -1.44
C GLU A 331 0.26 9.16 -1.68
N GLU A 332 1.02 10.21 -1.35
CA GLU A 332 0.66 11.59 -1.62
C GLU A 332 0.42 11.86 -3.11
N ASP A 333 1.32 11.37 -3.98
CA ASP A 333 1.17 11.52 -5.43
C ASP A 333 -0.09 10.82 -5.92
N ILE A 334 -0.34 9.59 -5.44
CA ILE A 334 -1.49 8.78 -5.84
C ILE A 334 -2.81 9.47 -5.46
N ILE A 335 -2.88 10.04 -4.26
CA ILE A 335 -4.10 10.70 -3.78
C ILE A 335 -4.35 12.02 -4.51
N LYS A 336 -3.28 12.82 -4.76
CA LYS A 336 -3.41 14.23 -5.17
C LYS A 336 -3.40 14.49 -6.67
N ASN A 337 -2.67 13.68 -7.45
CA ASN A 337 -2.34 14.08 -8.81
C ASN A 337 -3.41 13.71 -9.86
N GLY A 338 -4.56 13.19 -9.41
CA GLY A 338 -5.65 12.85 -10.33
C GLY A 338 -5.24 11.79 -11.36
N TYR A 339 -4.54 10.76 -10.90
CA TYR A 339 -4.15 9.65 -11.78
C TYR A 339 -5.36 8.87 -12.26
N ARG A 340 -5.20 8.21 -13.40
CA ARG A 340 -6.08 7.16 -13.89
C ARG A 340 -5.33 5.85 -13.78
N ILE A 341 -5.71 5.01 -12.82
CA ILE A 341 -5.06 3.73 -12.56
C ILE A 341 -5.92 2.62 -13.15
N TYR A 342 -5.43 2.02 -14.22
CA TYR A 342 -6.08 0.89 -14.88
C TYR A 342 -5.59 -0.40 -14.23
N THR A 343 -6.53 -1.27 -13.90
CA THR A 343 -6.26 -2.49 -13.14
C THR A 343 -6.81 -3.74 -13.83
N GLU A 344 -6.45 -4.89 -13.28
CA GLU A 344 -6.97 -6.21 -13.65
C GLU A 344 -8.30 -6.55 -12.96
N LEU A 345 -8.88 -5.62 -12.22
CA LEU A 345 -10.12 -5.80 -11.46
C LEU A 345 -11.26 -6.29 -12.35
N ASP A 346 -11.95 -7.34 -11.92
CA ASP A 346 -13.28 -7.70 -12.41
C ASP A 346 -14.31 -7.32 -11.35
N GLN A 347 -15.16 -6.35 -11.65
CA GLN A 347 -16.11 -5.83 -10.66
C GLN A 347 -17.16 -6.86 -10.25
N ASN A 348 -17.52 -7.84 -11.11
CA ASN A 348 -18.46 -8.89 -10.75
C ASN A 348 -17.82 -9.86 -9.73
N TYR A 349 -16.56 -10.26 -9.96
CA TYR A 349 -15.83 -11.12 -9.02
C TYR A 349 -15.62 -10.39 -7.69
N GLN A 350 -15.22 -9.12 -7.73
CA GLN A 350 -14.95 -8.33 -6.55
C GLN A 350 -16.23 -8.08 -5.72
N ALA A 351 -17.32 -7.72 -6.37
CA ALA A 351 -18.59 -7.51 -5.69
C ALA A 351 -19.11 -8.81 -5.04
N SER A 352 -19.03 -9.94 -5.76
CA SER A 352 -19.39 -11.25 -5.25
C SER A 352 -18.57 -11.64 -4.02
N LEU A 353 -17.25 -11.47 -4.10
CA LEU A 353 -16.33 -11.74 -2.99
C LEU A 353 -16.65 -10.86 -1.78
N GLN A 354 -16.91 -9.58 -2.01
CA GLN A 354 -17.20 -8.61 -0.96
C GLN A 354 -18.53 -8.89 -0.24
N VAL A 355 -19.56 -9.36 -0.96
CA VAL A 355 -20.83 -9.78 -0.36
C VAL A 355 -20.63 -10.98 0.57
N ILE A 356 -19.82 -11.97 0.18
CA ILE A 356 -19.51 -13.12 1.06
C ILE A 356 -18.79 -12.63 2.33
N TYR A 357 -17.78 -11.75 2.19
CA TYR A 357 -16.99 -11.24 3.30
C TYR A 357 -17.72 -10.21 4.16
N SER A 358 -18.85 -9.65 3.72
CA SER A 358 -19.72 -8.82 4.54
C SER A 358 -20.66 -9.63 5.43
N ASN A 359 -20.85 -10.93 5.14
CA ASN A 359 -21.62 -11.82 5.97
C ASN A 359 -20.76 -12.36 7.12
N GLU A 360 -20.68 -11.60 8.19
CA GLU A 360 -19.88 -11.89 9.38
C GLU A 360 -20.20 -13.24 10.02
N SER A 361 -21.40 -13.77 9.83
CA SER A 361 -21.81 -15.05 10.43
C SER A 361 -21.09 -16.27 9.82
N LEU A 362 -20.45 -16.10 8.67
CA LEU A 362 -19.65 -17.16 8.05
C LEU A 362 -18.27 -17.35 8.72
N PHE A 363 -17.86 -16.41 9.56
CA PHE A 363 -16.53 -16.39 10.14
C PHE A 363 -16.59 -16.71 11.63
N PRO A 364 -15.72 -17.62 12.13
CA PRO A 364 -15.68 -18.01 13.52
C PRO A 364 -15.45 -16.84 14.47
N VAL A 365 -15.96 -16.97 15.69
CA VAL A 365 -15.75 -16.02 16.79
C VAL A 365 -15.09 -16.75 17.95
N ALA A 366 -14.10 -16.13 18.58
CA ALA A 366 -13.49 -16.64 19.79
C ALA A 366 -14.52 -16.63 20.95
N GLU A 367 -14.66 -17.75 21.63
CA GLU A 367 -15.59 -17.88 22.77
C GLU A 367 -15.17 -17.01 23.95
N ALA A 368 -13.87 -16.74 24.09
CA ALA A 368 -13.32 -16.03 25.24
C ALA A 368 -13.77 -14.56 25.32
N ASP A 369 -13.84 -13.86 24.17
CA ASP A 369 -14.06 -12.41 24.13
C ASP A 369 -14.92 -11.92 22.96
N GLY A 370 -15.36 -12.84 22.10
CA GLY A 370 -16.15 -12.50 20.92
C GLY A 370 -15.34 -11.93 19.74
N THR A 371 -14.01 -11.97 19.80
CA THR A 371 -13.13 -11.58 18.68
C THR A 371 -13.41 -12.47 17.47
N ARG A 372 -13.62 -11.86 16.31
CA ARG A 372 -13.86 -12.59 15.06
C ARG A 372 -12.57 -12.97 14.39
N ALA A 373 -12.53 -14.18 13.82
CA ALA A 373 -11.46 -14.60 12.94
C ALA A 373 -11.43 -13.72 11.67
N GLU A 374 -10.25 -13.42 11.18
CA GLU A 374 -10.00 -12.68 9.96
C GLU A 374 -9.72 -13.63 8.80
N SER A 375 -9.91 -13.13 7.59
CA SER A 375 -9.69 -13.90 6.39
C SER A 375 -9.21 -13.01 5.26
N GLY A 376 -8.40 -13.58 4.35
CA GLY A 376 -8.01 -12.96 3.10
C GLY A 376 -8.26 -13.90 1.93
N SER A 377 -8.80 -13.37 0.83
CA SER A 377 -9.03 -14.13 -0.40
C SER A 377 -8.60 -13.37 -1.63
N VAL A 378 -8.06 -14.10 -2.60
CA VAL A 378 -7.61 -13.58 -3.90
C VAL A 378 -8.15 -14.46 -5.00
N ALA A 379 -8.71 -13.85 -6.04
CA ALA A 379 -9.04 -14.48 -7.32
C ALA A 379 -8.08 -13.95 -8.40
N LEU A 380 -7.28 -14.82 -9.01
CA LEU A 380 -6.20 -14.48 -9.93
C LEU A 380 -6.37 -15.20 -11.26
N ASP A 381 -6.25 -14.46 -12.37
CA ASP A 381 -6.21 -15.02 -13.71
C ASP A 381 -4.86 -15.72 -13.96
N PRO A 382 -4.84 -17.04 -14.17
CA PRO A 382 -3.58 -17.75 -14.35
C PRO A 382 -2.87 -17.42 -15.66
N LYS A 383 -3.61 -16.99 -16.69
CA LYS A 383 -3.06 -16.71 -18.02
C LYS A 383 -2.28 -15.41 -18.07
N THR A 384 -2.66 -14.43 -17.25
CA THR A 384 -2.04 -13.09 -17.23
C THR A 384 -1.28 -12.80 -15.92
N GLY A 385 -1.63 -13.42 -14.81
CA GLY A 385 -1.21 -13.03 -13.45
C GLY A 385 -2.05 -11.90 -12.88
N GLY A 386 -3.07 -11.43 -13.60
CA GLY A 386 -3.94 -10.34 -13.18
C GLY A 386 -4.83 -10.69 -11.98
N VAL A 387 -4.80 -9.87 -10.94
CA VAL A 387 -5.65 -10.03 -9.76
C VAL A 387 -7.05 -9.51 -10.08
N ARG A 388 -8.00 -10.42 -10.30
CA ARG A 388 -9.38 -10.11 -10.68
C ARG A 388 -10.24 -9.64 -9.51
N ALA A 389 -9.99 -10.17 -8.31
CA ALA A 389 -10.65 -9.75 -7.09
C ALA A 389 -9.77 -10.01 -5.87
N LEU A 390 -9.93 -9.19 -4.83
CA LEU A 390 -9.20 -9.33 -3.59
C LEU A 390 -10.00 -8.75 -2.42
N VAL A 391 -10.15 -9.52 -1.34
CA VAL A 391 -10.63 -9.04 -0.05
C VAL A 391 -9.63 -9.43 1.03
N GLY A 392 -9.21 -8.46 1.82
CA GLY A 392 -8.15 -8.62 2.80
C GLY A 392 -8.61 -8.68 4.26
N ARG A 393 -9.90 -8.63 4.52
CA ARG A 393 -10.47 -8.80 5.86
C ARG A 393 -11.98 -8.95 5.84
N VAL A 394 -12.51 -9.51 6.91
CA VAL A 394 -13.96 -9.60 7.13
C VAL A 394 -14.54 -8.19 7.25
N ASN A 395 -15.69 -7.95 6.62
CA ASN A 395 -16.37 -6.66 6.58
C ASN A 395 -15.46 -5.48 6.23
N SER A 396 -14.65 -5.64 5.17
CA SER A 396 -13.67 -4.63 4.75
C SER A 396 -14.27 -3.25 4.45
N GLN A 397 -15.56 -3.17 4.13
CA GLN A 397 -16.27 -1.90 3.90
C GLN A 397 -16.38 -1.04 5.15
N SER A 398 -16.45 -1.65 6.34
CA SER A 398 -16.43 -0.93 7.62
C SER A 398 -15.03 -0.52 8.08
N ALA A 399 -13.99 -1.07 7.46
CA ALA A 399 -12.60 -0.79 7.80
C ALA A 399 -12.16 0.63 7.41
N GLY A 400 -11.21 1.21 8.11
CA GLY A 400 -10.61 2.50 7.77
C GLY A 400 -9.78 2.44 6.49
N PHE A 401 -9.43 3.62 5.94
CA PHE A 401 -8.49 3.75 4.84
C PHE A 401 -7.13 3.12 5.21
N ARG A 402 -6.55 2.34 4.30
CA ARG A 402 -5.25 1.66 4.49
C ARG A 402 -5.24 0.69 5.69
N SER A 403 -6.37 0.06 5.97
CA SER A 403 -6.44 -1.01 6.97
C SER A 403 -5.58 -2.20 6.58
N PHE A 404 -5.12 -2.97 7.60
CA PHE A 404 -4.29 -4.15 7.35
C PHE A 404 -5.01 -5.15 6.44
N ASN A 405 -4.32 -5.59 5.39
CA ASN A 405 -4.83 -6.43 4.32
C ASN A 405 -4.25 -7.85 4.44
N TYR A 406 -5.01 -8.78 5.00
CA TYR A 406 -4.57 -10.16 5.18
C TYR A 406 -4.30 -10.89 3.86
N ALA A 407 -4.86 -10.44 2.74
CA ALA A 407 -4.62 -11.06 1.45
C ALA A 407 -3.21 -10.76 0.89
N THR A 408 -2.59 -9.64 1.27
CA THR A 408 -1.31 -9.18 0.70
C THR A 408 -0.21 -8.92 1.72
N GLN A 409 -0.57 -8.61 2.98
CA GLN A 409 0.38 -8.17 4.01
C GLN A 409 0.59 -9.20 5.11
N SER A 410 -0.24 -10.24 5.20
CA SER A 410 -0.08 -11.28 6.19
C SER A 410 1.20 -12.10 5.95
N SER A 411 1.71 -12.69 7.03
CA SER A 411 2.87 -13.58 7.02
C SER A 411 2.50 -14.82 7.81
N ARG A 412 1.82 -15.77 7.15
CA ARG A 412 1.22 -16.96 7.76
C ARG A 412 1.86 -18.23 7.23
N SER A 413 1.90 -19.28 8.08
CA SER A 413 2.35 -20.59 7.61
C SER A 413 1.40 -21.15 6.56
N PRO A 414 1.91 -21.66 5.42
CA PRO A 414 1.06 -22.27 4.39
C PRO A 414 0.49 -23.63 4.80
N GLY A 415 1.02 -24.24 5.88
CA GLY A 415 0.68 -25.59 6.26
C GLY A 415 0.80 -26.56 5.06
N SER A 416 -0.12 -27.48 4.94
CA SER A 416 -0.10 -28.50 3.89
C SER A 416 -0.31 -27.99 2.46
N THR A 417 -0.65 -26.69 2.25
CA THR A 417 -0.71 -26.14 0.89
C THR A 417 0.66 -26.03 0.23
N ILE A 418 1.74 -26.19 0.97
CA ILE A 418 3.09 -26.21 0.43
C ILE A 418 3.45 -27.55 -0.25
N LYS A 419 2.78 -28.64 0.12
CA LYS A 419 3.12 -30.01 -0.33
C LYS A 419 3.15 -30.17 -1.87
N PRO A 420 2.17 -29.67 -2.64
CA PRO A 420 2.24 -29.69 -4.10
C PRO A 420 3.47 -28.99 -4.65
N LEU A 421 3.91 -27.89 -4.01
CA LEU A 421 4.97 -27.02 -4.51
C LEU A 421 6.36 -27.64 -4.32
N ILE A 422 6.66 -28.18 -3.13
CA ILE A 422 8.03 -28.55 -2.74
C ILE A 422 8.26 -30.05 -2.56
N ALA A 423 7.20 -30.85 -2.44
CA ALA A 423 7.30 -32.30 -2.33
C ALA A 423 6.91 -32.98 -3.65
N TYR A 424 5.68 -32.80 -4.10
CA TYR A 424 5.15 -33.58 -5.22
C TYR A 424 5.54 -33.05 -6.59
N SER A 425 5.61 -31.73 -6.82
CA SER A 425 6.10 -31.15 -8.08
C SER A 425 7.53 -31.57 -8.41
N PRO A 426 8.50 -31.49 -7.50
CA PRO A 426 9.85 -32.00 -7.78
C PRO A 426 9.90 -33.52 -7.93
N ALA A 427 9.00 -34.29 -7.30
CA ALA A 427 8.90 -35.75 -7.48
C ALA A 427 8.45 -36.12 -8.89
N VAL A 428 7.36 -35.48 -9.36
CA VAL A 428 6.86 -35.66 -10.73
C VAL A 428 7.89 -35.24 -11.77
N ALA A 429 8.56 -34.08 -11.54
CA ALA A 429 9.64 -33.61 -12.42
C ALA A 429 10.89 -34.49 -12.41
N ALA A 430 11.09 -35.29 -11.36
CA ALA A 430 12.11 -36.34 -11.30
C ALA A 430 11.68 -37.65 -12.01
N GLY A 431 10.49 -37.65 -12.62
CA GLY A 431 9.97 -38.83 -13.38
C GLY A 431 9.16 -39.80 -12.53
N TRP A 432 8.78 -39.45 -11.30
CA TRP A 432 7.95 -40.34 -10.48
C TRP A 432 6.55 -40.49 -11.09
N PRO A 433 6.00 -41.70 -11.21
CA PRO A 433 4.62 -41.89 -11.61
C PRO A 433 3.67 -41.49 -10.48
N ILE A 434 2.46 -41.04 -10.82
CA ILE A 434 1.47 -40.54 -9.85
C ILE A 434 0.91 -41.66 -8.94
N ASP A 435 1.01 -42.89 -9.34
CA ASP A 435 0.64 -44.09 -8.58
C ASP A 435 1.82 -44.74 -7.84
N LYS A 436 3.01 -44.07 -7.80
CA LYS A 436 4.12 -44.53 -6.96
C LYS A 436 3.67 -44.69 -5.52
N GLU A 437 3.87 -45.91 -4.99
CA GLU A 437 3.67 -46.21 -3.58
C GLU A 437 4.68 -45.43 -2.71
N LEU A 438 4.19 -44.64 -1.82
CA LEU A 438 4.97 -43.83 -0.86
C LEU A 438 4.85 -44.42 0.54
N ASP A 439 5.94 -44.33 1.29
CA ASP A 439 5.99 -44.79 2.68
C ASP A 439 5.03 -43.94 3.57
N ASN A 440 4.19 -44.65 4.34
CA ASN A 440 3.19 -44.04 5.24
C ASN A 440 3.35 -44.57 6.68
N HIS A 441 4.56 -44.96 7.09
CA HIS A 441 4.85 -45.38 8.45
C HIS A 441 5.26 -44.16 9.31
N THR A 442 4.82 -44.15 10.56
CA THR A 442 5.34 -43.21 11.58
C THR A 442 6.85 -43.33 11.63
N THR A 443 7.54 -42.22 11.36
CA THR A 443 8.99 -42.21 11.19
C THR A 443 9.62 -41.07 11.99
N THR A 444 10.79 -41.35 12.59
CA THR A 444 11.60 -40.36 13.31
C THR A 444 12.84 -40.03 12.50
N TYR A 445 13.05 -38.76 12.22
CA TYR A 445 14.23 -38.24 11.54
C TYR A 445 15.07 -37.41 12.50
N GLY A 446 16.02 -38.07 13.17
CA GLY A 446 16.77 -37.47 14.28
C GLY A 446 15.86 -37.24 15.50
N THR A 447 15.60 -35.98 15.86
CA THR A 447 14.63 -35.59 16.88
C THR A 447 13.24 -35.26 16.35
N TYR A 448 13.07 -35.22 15.02
CA TYR A 448 11.80 -34.85 14.38
C TYR A 448 10.93 -36.09 14.15
N VAL A 449 9.86 -36.19 14.94
CA VAL A 449 8.85 -37.23 14.82
C VAL A 449 7.74 -36.76 13.90
N VAL A 450 7.39 -37.53 12.88
CA VAL A 450 6.33 -37.23 11.90
C VAL A 450 5.17 -38.19 12.11
N ASN A 451 3.96 -37.62 12.17
CA ASN A 451 2.69 -38.37 12.19
C ASN A 451 1.71 -37.76 11.19
N ASN A 452 0.79 -38.54 10.71
CA ASN A 452 -0.40 -38.01 10.03
C ASN A 452 -1.33 -37.35 11.08
N TYR A 453 -2.14 -36.38 10.64
CA TYR A 453 -3.12 -35.72 11.50
C TYR A 453 -4.04 -36.76 12.18
N GLY A 454 -4.31 -36.59 13.46
CA GLY A 454 -5.10 -37.53 14.26
C GLY A 454 -4.46 -38.91 14.44
N GLY A 455 -3.18 -39.10 14.08
CA GLY A 455 -2.49 -40.40 14.19
C GLY A 455 -2.99 -41.46 13.19
N ILE A 456 -3.78 -41.05 12.17
CA ILE A 456 -4.42 -41.98 11.22
C ILE A 456 -3.37 -42.61 10.29
N GLN A 457 -3.25 -43.93 10.36
CA GLN A 457 -2.46 -44.74 9.47
C GLN A 457 -3.31 -45.89 8.93
N THR A 458 -3.83 -45.76 7.72
CA THR A 458 -4.74 -46.70 7.11
C THR A 458 -4.03 -47.85 6.35
N SER A 459 -2.81 -47.57 5.89
CA SER A 459 -1.96 -48.52 5.14
C SER A 459 -0.48 -48.18 5.34
N PRO A 460 0.45 -49.17 5.28
CA PRO A 460 1.90 -48.93 5.36
C PRO A 460 2.45 -48.16 4.15
N THR A 461 1.80 -48.24 3.00
CA THR A 461 2.10 -47.46 1.80
C THR A 461 0.84 -46.86 1.23
N VAL A 462 0.97 -45.82 0.42
CA VAL A 462 -0.13 -45.15 -0.23
C VAL A 462 0.30 -44.59 -1.59
N PRO A 463 -0.51 -44.67 -2.64
CA PRO A 463 -0.19 -44.06 -3.92
C PRO A 463 -0.05 -42.55 -3.81
N MET A 464 0.89 -41.95 -4.57
CA MET A 464 1.23 -40.52 -4.46
C MET A 464 0.02 -39.62 -4.68
N TYR A 465 -0.89 -39.95 -5.64
CA TYR A 465 -2.10 -39.15 -5.87
C TYR A 465 -3.03 -39.12 -4.65
N GLN A 466 -3.15 -40.26 -3.96
CA GLN A 466 -3.96 -40.36 -2.74
C GLN A 466 -3.29 -39.62 -1.57
N ALA A 467 -1.97 -39.80 -1.41
CA ALA A 467 -1.19 -39.10 -0.37
C ALA A 467 -1.36 -37.56 -0.45
N LEU A 468 -1.42 -37.03 -1.69
CA LEU A 468 -1.66 -35.61 -1.92
C LEU A 468 -3.09 -35.22 -1.59
N ALA A 469 -4.09 -35.94 -2.09
CA ALA A 469 -5.51 -35.63 -1.92
C ALA A 469 -5.95 -35.70 -0.45
N ASP A 470 -5.48 -36.73 0.28
CA ASP A 470 -5.74 -36.94 1.72
C ASP A 470 -4.80 -36.09 2.63
N SER A 471 -3.90 -35.36 1.99
CA SER A 471 -2.97 -34.46 2.70
C SER A 471 -2.07 -35.15 3.75
N LEU A 472 -1.68 -36.40 3.51
CA LEU A 472 -0.88 -37.17 4.46
C LEU A 472 0.50 -36.53 4.67
N ASN A 473 0.95 -36.50 5.94
CA ASN A 473 2.21 -35.86 6.31
C ASN A 473 3.42 -36.78 6.07
N LEU A 474 3.27 -38.06 6.45
CA LEU A 474 4.33 -39.07 6.34
C LEU A 474 4.86 -39.21 4.91
N PRO A 475 4.00 -39.42 3.88
CA PRO A 475 4.44 -39.52 2.49
C PRO A 475 5.09 -38.23 1.97
N ALA A 476 4.59 -37.06 2.39
CA ALA A 476 5.16 -35.79 1.95
C ALA A 476 6.58 -35.58 2.48
N VAL A 477 6.82 -35.86 3.76
CA VAL A 477 8.16 -35.76 4.38
C VAL A 477 9.11 -36.82 3.82
N ALA A 478 8.64 -38.06 3.63
CA ALA A 478 9.41 -39.15 3.00
C ALA A 478 9.85 -38.75 1.58
N THR A 479 8.93 -38.13 0.77
CA THR A 479 9.22 -37.62 -0.57
C THR A 479 10.33 -36.58 -0.55
N VAL A 480 10.22 -35.56 0.32
CA VAL A 480 11.27 -34.53 0.45
C VAL A 480 12.60 -35.14 0.91
N LYS A 481 12.55 -36.13 1.81
CA LYS A 481 13.75 -36.83 2.28
C LYS A 481 14.44 -37.60 1.16
N GLU A 482 13.68 -38.32 0.31
CA GLU A 482 14.20 -39.08 -0.80
C GLU A 482 14.78 -38.19 -1.90
N LEU A 483 14.07 -37.08 -2.25
CA LEU A 483 14.52 -36.12 -3.26
C LEU A 483 15.65 -35.19 -2.78
N GLY A 484 15.77 -34.99 -1.49
CA GLY A 484 16.71 -34.10 -0.84
C GLY A 484 16.18 -32.67 -0.65
N LEU A 485 16.49 -32.07 0.49
CA LEU A 485 16.09 -30.71 0.88
C LEU A 485 16.43 -29.65 -0.18
N LYS A 486 17.62 -29.76 -0.79
CA LYS A 486 18.05 -28.81 -1.83
C LYS A 486 17.02 -28.70 -2.96
N LYS A 487 16.44 -29.82 -3.39
CA LYS A 487 15.45 -29.88 -4.46
C LYS A 487 14.13 -29.20 -4.03
N ALA A 488 13.68 -29.49 -2.80
CA ALA A 488 12.50 -28.86 -2.22
C ALA A 488 12.65 -27.32 -2.14
N PHE A 489 13.80 -26.81 -1.71
CA PHE A 489 14.08 -25.38 -1.65
C PHE A 489 14.17 -24.72 -3.03
N GLU A 490 14.77 -25.39 -4.03
CA GLU A 490 14.81 -24.92 -5.42
C GLU A 490 13.39 -24.74 -5.98
N TYR A 491 12.51 -25.70 -5.74
CA TYR A 491 11.12 -25.62 -6.20
C TYR A 491 10.33 -24.56 -5.44
N GLY A 492 10.51 -24.44 -4.12
CA GLY A 492 9.91 -23.35 -3.36
C GLY A 492 10.26 -21.98 -3.95
N GLN A 493 11.54 -21.76 -4.32
CA GLN A 493 11.96 -20.52 -4.99
C GLN A 493 11.37 -20.35 -6.39
N LYS A 494 11.30 -21.43 -7.19
CA LYS A 494 10.68 -21.40 -8.53
C LYS A 494 9.19 -21.03 -8.48
N PHE A 495 8.48 -21.45 -7.44
CA PHE A 495 7.10 -21.09 -7.17
C PHE A 495 6.94 -19.72 -6.49
N GLY A 496 8.01 -18.92 -6.41
CA GLY A 496 7.97 -17.56 -5.87
C GLY A 496 7.98 -17.45 -4.36
N LEU A 497 8.17 -18.55 -3.60
CA LEU A 497 8.22 -18.49 -2.14
C LEU A 497 9.58 -17.96 -1.64
N ASN A 498 9.56 -17.20 -0.54
CA ASN A 498 10.78 -16.68 0.06
C ASN A 498 11.46 -17.73 0.96
N MET A 499 12.30 -18.55 0.36
CA MET A 499 13.03 -19.62 1.05
C MET A 499 14.34 -19.18 1.71
N LYS A 500 14.76 -17.90 1.57
CA LYS A 500 16.09 -17.43 2.00
C LYS A 500 16.34 -17.50 3.51
N LYS A 501 15.30 -17.33 4.31
CA LYS A 501 15.38 -17.34 5.79
C LYS A 501 14.83 -18.62 6.41
N VAL A 502 14.41 -19.56 5.60
CA VAL A 502 13.83 -20.83 6.06
C VAL A 502 14.95 -21.78 6.43
N GLU A 503 14.84 -22.39 7.60
CA GLU A 503 15.79 -23.40 8.06
C GLU A 503 15.72 -24.67 7.21
N GLN A 504 16.88 -25.20 6.80
CA GLN A 504 16.94 -26.37 5.94
C GLN A 504 16.76 -27.68 6.74
N ASN A 505 15.52 -27.97 7.08
CA ASN A 505 15.12 -29.21 7.74
C ASN A 505 13.83 -29.79 7.12
N LEU A 506 13.47 -31.01 7.50
CA LEU A 506 12.36 -31.75 6.88
C LEU A 506 10.98 -31.18 7.22
N SER A 507 10.84 -30.34 8.27
CA SER A 507 9.56 -29.73 8.59
C SER A 507 9.06 -28.80 7.49
N VAL A 508 9.96 -28.34 6.61
CA VAL A 508 9.59 -27.55 5.41
C VAL A 508 8.56 -28.26 4.54
N ALA A 509 8.58 -29.61 4.50
CA ALA A 509 7.60 -30.39 3.75
C ALA A 509 6.14 -30.17 4.18
N LEU A 510 5.96 -29.68 5.42
CA LEU A 510 4.67 -29.38 6.03
C LEU A 510 4.45 -27.88 6.25
N GLY A 511 5.33 -27.03 5.70
CA GLY A 511 5.27 -25.59 5.83
C GLY A 511 6.12 -25.00 6.97
N GLY A 512 6.89 -25.81 7.68
CA GLY A 512 7.72 -25.36 8.79
C GLY A 512 8.69 -24.26 8.39
N GLY A 513 8.63 -23.11 9.09
CA GLY A 513 9.49 -21.95 8.87
C GLY A 513 9.15 -21.13 7.59
N VAL A 514 8.25 -21.59 6.73
CA VAL A 514 7.79 -20.85 5.54
C VAL A 514 6.63 -19.94 5.93
N THR A 515 6.67 -18.71 5.47
CA THR A 515 5.55 -17.77 5.62
C THR A 515 5.13 -17.20 4.26
N THR A 516 3.84 -16.97 4.10
CA THR A 516 3.21 -16.54 2.85
C THR A 516 1.91 -15.78 3.11
N ASN A 517 1.24 -15.35 2.04
CA ASN A 517 -0.09 -14.75 2.08
C ASN A 517 -0.94 -15.26 0.89
N PRO A 518 -2.26 -14.99 0.88
CA PRO A 518 -3.14 -15.45 -0.19
C PRO A 518 -2.71 -15.04 -1.60
N LEU A 519 -2.17 -13.84 -1.80
CA LEU A 519 -1.70 -13.38 -3.12
C LEU A 519 -0.50 -14.20 -3.61
N GLN A 520 0.49 -14.42 -2.76
CA GLN A 520 1.66 -15.23 -3.10
C GLN A 520 1.29 -16.67 -3.41
N MET A 521 0.34 -17.23 -2.64
CA MET A 521 -0.13 -18.60 -2.89
C MET A 521 -1.00 -18.69 -4.15
N ALA A 522 -1.82 -17.68 -4.46
CA ALA A 522 -2.54 -17.61 -5.73
C ALA A 522 -1.58 -17.59 -6.92
N GLN A 523 -0.50 -16.79 -6.85
CA GLN A 523 0.55 -16.74 -7.85
C GLN A 523 1.25 -18.10 -8.00
N ALA A 524 1.66 -18.75 -6.92
CA ALA A 524 2.31 -20.05 -6.96
C ALA A 524 1.41 -21.11 -7.64
N TYR A 525 0.13 -21.14 -7.27
CA TYR A 525 -0.84 -22.10 -7.81
C TYR A 525 -1.29 -21.78 -9.24
N SER A 526 -1.15 -20.54 -9.72
CA SER A 526 -1.41 -20.20 -11.12
C SER A 526 -0.54 -20.98 -12.08
N THR A 527 0.64 -21.43 -11.64
CA THR A 527 1.50 -22.36 -12.38
C THR A 527 0.73 -23.59 -12.85
N PHE A 528 -0.05 -24.19 -11.96
CA PHE A 528 -0.79 -25.43 -12.27
C PHE A 528 -1.96 -25.18 -13.22
N ALA A 529 -2.64 -24.05 -13.07
CA ALA A 529 -3.74 -23.65 -13.94
C ALA A 529 -3.27 -23.19 -15.34
N ASN A 530 -1.97 -22.86 -15.50
CA ASN A 530 -1.38 -22.30 -16.72
C ASN A 530 -0.30 -23.22 -17.33
N GLY A 531 -0.52 -24.53 -17.35
CA GLY A 531 0.36 -25.47 -18.04
C GLY A 531 1.82 -25.46 -17.57
N GLY A 532 2.07 -25.18 -16.30
CA GLY A 532 3.40 -25.15 -15.68
C GLY A 532 4.15 -23.82 -15.79
N VAL A 533 3.48 -22.74 -16.20
CA VAL A 533 4.04 -21.39 -16.28
C VAL A 533 3.41 -20.49 -15.21
N MET A 534 4.23 -19.93 -14.35
CA MET A 534 3.85 -18.90 -13.38
C MET A 534 4.00 -17.51 -14.01
N ASN A 535 2.96 -16.71 -13.97
CA ASN A 535 3.00 -15.30 -14.28
C ASN A 535 3.06 -14.49 -12.98
N ASP A 536 3.79 -13.36 -12.99
CA ASP A 536 3.85 -12.49 -11.81
C ASP A 536 2.48 -11.87 -11.55
N ALA A 537 2.01 -12.00 -10.31
CA ALA A 537 0.75 -11.43 -9.89
C ALA A 537 0.83 -9.90 -9.87
N HIS A 538 -0.18 -9.23 -10.43
CA HIS A 538 -0.26 -7.78 -10.48
C HIS A 538 -1.71 -7.29 -10.45
N LEU A 539 -1.90 -6.08 -9.91
CA LEU A 539 -3.20 -5.42 -9.92
C LEU A 539 -3.25 -4.35 -11.02
N ILE A 540 -2.14 -3.63 -11.25
CA ILE A 540 -2.07 -2.47 -12.13
C ILE A 540 -1.58 -2.87 -13.52
N THR A 541 -2.31 -2.46 -14.56
CA THR A 541 -1.88 -2.63 -15.96
C THR A 541 -1.16 -1.40 -16.48
N LYS A 542 -1.67 -0.19 -16.16
CA LYS A 542 -1.03 1.09 -16.49
C LYS A 542 -1.51 2.20 -15.57
N ILE A 543 -0.70 3.25 -15.48
CA ILE A 543 -1.04 4.50 -14.78
C ILE A 543 -0.90 5.66 -15.76
N GLU A 544 -1.94 6.46 -15.90
CA GLU A 544 -1.95 7.72 -16.65
C GLU A 544 -2.01 8.90 -15.67
N ASN A 545 -1.42 10.02 -16.02
CA ASN A 545 -1.61 11.26 -15.29
C ASN A 545 -2.95 11.91 -15.63
N ALA A 546 -3.30 13.02 -14.95
CA ALA A 546 -4.55 13.75 -15.16
C ALA A 546 -4.77 14.23 -16.61
N SER A 547 -3.71 14.40 -17.40
CA SER A 547 -3.79 14.78 -18.82
C SER A 547 -3.94 13.59 -19.78
N GLY A 548 -4.01 12.36 -19.27
CA GLY A 548 -4.15 11.13 -20.06
C GLY A 548 -2.83 10.59 -20.64
N GLN A 549 -1.68 11.12 -20.20
CA GLN A 549 -0.38 10.61 -20.61
C GLN A 549 -0.03 9.39 -19.75
N VAL A 550 0.38 8.29 -20.36
CA VAL A 550 0.86 7.10 -19.66
C VAL A 550 2.20 7.39 -18.97
N VAL A 551 2.23 7.24 -17.66
CA VAL A 551 3.44 7.46 -16.83
C VAL A 551 4.08 6.16 -16.37
N LYS A 552 3.29 5.10 -16.24
CA LYS A 552 3.75 3.74 -15.87
C LYS A 552 2.94 2.69 -16.62
N THR A 553 3.57 1.56 -16.90
CA THR A 553 2.92 0.38 -17.53
C THR A 553 3.48 -0.86 -16.88
N HIS A 554 2.62 -1.84 -16.62
CA HIS A 554 3.03 -3.16 -16.14
C HIS A 554 3.96 -3.83 -17.16
N LYS A 555 4.98 -4.50 -16.65
CA LYS A 555 5.89 -5.34 -17.46
C LYS A 555 5.68 -6.79 -17.03
N SER A 556 4.98 -7.54 -17.86
CA SER A 556 4.74 -8.95 -17.61
C SER A 556 6.03 -9.72 -17.46
N SER A 557 6.10 -10.59 -16.46
CA SER A 557 7.18 -11.54 -16.24
C SER A 557 6.57 -12.93 -16.06
N SER A 558 7.20 -13.94 -16.64
CA SER A 558 6.74 -15.32 -16.54
C SER A 558 7.90 -16.27 -16.31
N THR A 559 7.65 -17.32 -15.55
CA THR A 559 8.63 -18.36 -15.22
C THR A 559 8.04 -19.73 -15.49
N ARG A 560 8.69 -20.53 -16.33
CA ARG A 560 8.33 -21.95 -16.46
C ARG A 560 8.88 -22.73 -15.27
N VAL A 561 7.98 -23.24 -14.45
CA VAL A 561 8.29 -24.00 -13.23
C VAL A 561 8.26 -25.50 -13.49
N LEU A 562 7.26 -25.97 -14.26
CA LEU A 562 7.06 -27.37 -14.64
C LEU A 562 6.98 -27.53 -16.16
N SER A 563 7.33 -28.71 -16.67
CA SER A 563 6.94 -29.07 -18.02
C SER A 563 5.40 -29.23 -18.10
N GLN A 564 4.83 -29.09 -19.28
CA GLN A 564 3.39 -29.28 -19.46
C GLN A 564 2.94 -30.65 -18.97
N SER A 565 3.67 -31.72 -19.35
CA SER A 565 3.35 -33.10 -18.95
C SER A 565 3.43 -33.30 -17.42
N ASP A 566 4.40 -32.67 -16.73
CA ASP A 566 4.48 -32.77 -15.29
C ASP A 566 3.34 -31.99 -14.62
N ASN A 567 2.96 -30.86 -15.21
CA ASN A 567 1.82 -30.06 -14.76
C ASN A 567 0.49 -30.84 -14.91
N GLU A 568 0.29 -31.52 -16.03
CA GLU A 568 -0.87 -32.37 -16.25
C GLU A 568 -1.00 -33.46 -15.18
N LYS A 569 0.13 -34.13 -14.82
CA LYS A 569 0.17 -35.10 -13.72
C LYS A 569 -0.18 -34.46 -12.36
N MET A 570 0.37 -33.30 -12.08
CA MET A 570 0.05 -32.57 -10.84
C MET A 570 -1.43 -32.18 -10.76
N THR A 571 -1.99 -31.64 -11.85
CA THR A 571 -3.41 -31.29 -11.93
C THR A 571 -4.31 -32.53 -11.75
N SER A 572 -3.97 -33.64 -12.43
CA SER A 572 -4.67 -34.91 -12.26
C SER A 572 -4.74 -35.39 -10.80
N MET A 573 -3.63 -35.29 -10.06
CA MET A 573 -3.61 -35.60 -8.61
C MET A 573 -4.40 -34.60 -7.77
N MET A 574 -4.25 -33.28 -8.04
CA MET A 574 -4.90 -32.23 -7.24
C MET A 574 -6.40 -32.14 -7.44
N MET A 575 -6.96 -32.64 -8.56
CA MET A 575 -8.41 -32.82 -8.70
C MET A 575 -8.96 -33.76 -7.64
N GLY A 576 -8.18 -34.75 -7.21
CA GLY A 576 -8.53 -35.68 -6.14
C GLY A 576 -8.82 -34.99 -4.81
N THR A 577 -8.20 -33.85 -4.52
CA THR A 577 -8.43 -33.09 -3.29
C THR A 577 -9.90 -32.70 -3.14
N PHE A 578 -10.53 -32.21 -4.21
CA PHE A 578 -11.92 -31.74 -4.21
C PHE A 578 -12.94 -32.85 -4.52
N SER A 579 -12.53 -33.98 -5.07
CA SER A 579 -13.45 -35.07 -5.39
C SER A 579 -13.51 -36.17 -4.33
N ASN A 580 -12.38 -36.47 -3.67
CA ASN A 580 -12.23 -37.63 -2.79
C ASN A 580 -11.47 -37.33 -1.49
N GLY A 581 -10.72 -36.22 -1.46
CA GLY A 581 -9.80 -35.89 -0.38
C GLY A 581 -10.31 -34.80 0.56
N THR A 582 -9.37 -34.06 1.15
CA THR A 582 -9.63 -33.09 2.23
C THR A 582 -10.44 -31.86 1.82
N GLY A 583 -10.62 -31.61 0.53
CA GLY A 583 -11.33 -30.47 -0.02
C GLY A 583 -12.77 -30.73 -0.47
N ILE A 584 -13.32 -31.92 -0.20
CA ILE A 584 -14.67 -32.28 -0.67
C ILE A 584 -15.76 -31.29 -0.20
N TYR A 585 -15.63 -30.73 1.00
CA TYR A 585 -16.56 -29.73 1.53
C TYR A 585 -16.32 -28.32 0.97
N ALA A 586 -15.19 -28.09 0.32
CA ALA A 586 -14.87 -26.84 -0.39
C ALA A 586 -15.23 -26.87 -1.87
N ALA A 587 -15.59 -28.07 -2.40
CA ALA A 587 -15.93 -28.26 -3.81
C ALA A 587 -17.13 -27.37 -4.22
N PRO A 588 -17.01 -26.59 -5.31
CA PRO A 588 -18.12 -25.80 -5.83
C PRO A 588 -19.16 -26.70 -6.52
N TYR A 589 -20.39 -26.21 -6.64
CA TYR A 589 -21.45 -26.91 -7.35
C TYR A 589 -21.23 -26.82 -8.86
N ASN A 590 -21.37 -27.93 -9.56
CA ASN A 590 -21.34 -28.00 -11.02
C ASN A 590 -19.99 -27.61 -11.69
N TYR A 591 -18.93 -27.42 -10.93
CA TYR A 591 -17.59 -27.11 -11.44
C TYR A 591 -16.57 -28.10 -10.91
N THR A 592 -15.68 -28.53 -11.78
CA THR A 592 -14.52 -29.32 -11.39
C THR A 592 -13.38 -28.37 -10.98
N MET A 593 -12.80 -28.60 -9.81
CA MET A 593 -11.62 -27.88 -9.33
C MET A 593 -10.48 -28.82 -9.01
N ALA A 594 -9.26 -28.30 -9.14
CA ALA A 594 -8.04 -28.90 -8.61
C ALA A 594 -7.45 -27.97 -7.56
N GLY A 595 -6.68 -28.48 -6.61
CA GLY A 595 -6.06 -27.63 -5.59
C GLY A 595 -5.64 -28.36 -4.33
N LYS A 596 -5.56 -27.64 -3.22
CA LYS A 596 -5.07 -28.16 -1.93
C LYS A 596 -5.65 -27.40 -0.75
N THR A 597 -5.91 -28.13 0.33
CA THR A 597 -6.23 -27.59 1.66
C THR A 597 -4.97 -27.53 2.54
N GLY A 598 -4.98 -26.69 3.54
CA GLY A 598 -3.91 -26.56 4.51
C GLY A 598 -4.44 -26.23 5.89
N THR A 599 -3.81 -26.78 6.91
CA THR A 599 -4.09 -26.51 8.32
C THR A 599 -2.77 -26.44 9.05
N THR A 600 -2.63 -25.51 9.98
CA THR A 600 -1.49 -25.38 10.88
C THR A 600 -1.98 -25.63 12.30
N GLU A 601 -1.44 -26.63 12.97
CA GLU A 601 -1.74 -26.94 14.37
C GLU A 601 -1.25 -25.80 15.29
N THR A 602 -1.94 -25.58 16.42
CA THR A 602 -1.42 -24.66 17.45
C THR A 602 -0.32 -25.32 18.27
N SER A 603 0.57 -24.51 18.85
CA SER A 603 1.67 -25.02 19.70
C SER A 603 1.21 -25.54 21.06
N PHE A 604 0.02 -25.18 21.51
CA PHE A 604 -0.53 -25.51 22.82
C PHE A 604 -1.55 -26.67 22.77
N ASN A 605 -2.19 -26.92 21.63
CA ASN A 605 -3.10 -28.04 21.45
C ASN A 605 -3.12 -28.46 19.95
N PRO A 606 -2.66 -29.67 19.59
CA PRO A 606 -2.61 -30.13 18.19
C PRO A 606 -3.97 -30.39 17.55
N ASP A 607 -5.06 -30.48 18.32
CA ASP A 607 -6.41 -30.64 17.81
C ASP A 607 -7.03 -29.29 17.36
N LEU A 608 -6.37 -28.18 17.68
CA LEU A 608 -6.76 -26.82 17.32
C LEU A 608 -5.86 -26.26 16.24
N SER A 609 -6.39 -25.35 15.44
CA SER A 609 -5.62 -24.77 14.34
C SER A 609 -5.45 -23.23 14.46
N GLY A 610 -4.28 -22.77 14.02
CA GLY A 610 -3.97 -21.33 13.94
C GLY A 610 -4.29 -20.73 12.58
N ASP A 611 -4.06 -21.52 11.51
CA ASP A 611 -4.30 -21.12 10.13
C ASP A 611 -5.04 -22.22 9.37
N GLN A 612 -6.07 -21.85 8.64
CA GLN A 612 -6.77 -22.72 7.71
C GLN A 612 -6.73 -22.14 6.30
N TRP A 613 -6.39 -22.98 5.31
CA TRP A 613 -6.23 -22.60 3.92
C TRP A 613 -7.05 -23.48 3.00
N VAL A 614 -7.61 -22.88 1.96
CA VAL A 614 -8.11 -23.57 0.79
C VAL A 614 -7.64 -22.84 -0.45
N ILE A 615 -6.98 -23.56 -1.35
CA ILE A 615 -6.56 -23.03 -2.65
C ILE A 615 -7.10 -23.96 -3.72
N GLY A 616 -7.92 -23.41 -4.60
CA GLY A 616 -8.50 -24.14 -5.71
C GLY A 616 -8.34 -23.39 -7.01
N TYR A 617 -8.27 -24.12 -8.12
CA TYR A 617 -8.20 -23.53 -9.44
C TYR A 617 -8.99 -24.31 -10.47
N THR A 618 -9.42 -23.60 -11.50
CA THR A 618 -9.85 -24.08 -12.81
C THR A 618 -8.85 -23.58 -13.86
N PRO A 619 -8.97 -23.96 -15.14
CA PRO A 619 -8.15 -23.35 -16.19
C PRO A 619 -8.34 -21.82 -16.35
N ASP A 620 -9.41 -21.25 -15.78
CA ASP A 620 -9.77 -19.83 -15.94
C ASP A 620 -9.42 -18.97 -14.75
N ILE A 621 -9.34 -19.54 -13.53
CA ILE A 621 -9.18 -18.75 -12.28
C ILE A 621 -8.51 -19.57 -11.18
N VAL A 622 -7.67 -18.91 -10.38
CA VAL A 622 -7.15 -19.44 -9.10
C VAL A 622 -7.79 -18.66 -7.96
N ILE A 623 -8.34 -19.37 -6.99
CA ILE A 623 -8.88 -18.79 -5.77
C ILE A 623 -8.03 -19.27 -4.59
N SER A 624 -7.40 -18.36 -3.88
CA SER A 624 -6.60 -18.65 -2.67
C SER A 624 -7.23 -17.95 -1.48
N GLN A 625 -7.51 -18.70 -0.42
CA GLN A 625 -8.15 -18.22 0.80
C GLN A 625 -7.39 -18.68 2.05
N TRP A 626 -7.22 -17.76 2.97
CA TRP A 626 -6.74 -17.98 4.33
C TRP A 626 -7.80 -17.56 5.34
N LEU A 627 -7.87 -18.27 6.46
CA LEU A 627 -8.70 -18.01 7.64
C LEU A 627 -7.85 -18.18 8.90
N GLY A 628 -7.95 -17.26 9.88
CA GLY A 628 -7.27 -17.34 11.16
C GLY A 628 -7.50 -16.10 12.02
N PHE A 629 -7.07 -16.15 13.26
CA PHE A 629 -7.11 -14.97 14.12
C PHE A 629 -5.88 -14.07 13.86
N PRO A 630 -5.98 -12.75 14.14
CA PRO A 630 -4.83 -11.84 14.04
C PRO A 630 -3.60 -12.34 14.82
N THR A 631 -3.84 -12.87 16.00
CA THR A 631 -2.85 -13.58 16.84
C THR A 631 -3.44 -14.92 17.26
N THR A 632 -2.66 -15.99 17.17
CA THR A 632 -3.07 -17.32 17.64
C THR A 632 -2.53 -17.52 19.05
N ASP A 633 -3.40 -17.74 20.02
CA ASP A 633 -3.11 -18.00 21.42
C ASP A 633 -4.19 -18.91 22.04
N GLU A 634 -4.12 -19.18 23.35
CA GLU A 634 -5.08 -20.06 24.06
C GLU A 634 -6.51 -19.53 24.08
N SER A 635 -6.75 -18.26 23.69
CA SER A 635 -8.06 -17.63 23.60
C SER A 635 -8.54 -17.45 22.15
N HIS A 636 -7.61 -17.45 21.17
CA HIS A 636 -7.86 -17.16 19.77
C HIS A 636 -7.31 -18.26 18.86
N TYR A 637 -8.14 -19.23 18.55
CA TYR A 637 -7.82 -20.39 17.71
C TYR A 637 -9.04 -20.83 16.88
N LEU A 638 -8.78 -21.58 15.83
CA LEU A 638 -9.80 -22.23 15.03
C LEU A 638 -9.97 -23.69 15.47
N THR A 639 -11.18 -24.23 15.26
CA THR A 639 -11.49 -25.62 15.63
C THR A 639 -11.28 -26.56 14.43
N GLY A 640 -10.70 -27.73 14.70
CA GLY A 640 -10.52 -28.77 13.68
C GLY A 640 -9.58 -28.38 12.55
N THR A 641 -9.95 -28.72 11.32
CA THR A 641 -9.15 -28.51 10.10
C THR A 641 -9.83 -27.57 9.12
N SER A 642 -9.15 -27.24 8.05
CA SER A 642 -9.71 -26.46 6.91
C SER A 642 -11.00 -27.07 6.30
N ALA A 643 -11.26 -28.35 6.51
CA ALA A 643 -12.50 -28.98 6.09
C ALA A 643 -13.73 -28.46 6.85
N ASN A 644 -13.56 -27.94 8.06
CA ASN A 644 -14.66 -27.46 8.89
C ASN A 644 -15.09 -26.03 8.55
N GLU A 645 -14.19 -25.06 8.73
CA GLU A 645 -14.56 -23.63 8.68
C GLU A 645 -14.17 -22.99 7.35
N ALA A 646 -12.89 -23.08 6.94
CA ALA A 646 -12.41 -22.46 5.70
C ALA A 646 -13.08 -23.01 4.44
N SER A 647 -13.43 -24.30 4.41
CA SER A 647 -14.06 -24.95 3.25
C SER A 647 -15.44 -24.38 2.92
N ALA A 648 -16.26 -24.08 3.93
CA ALA A 648 -17.60 -23.50 3.72
C ALA A 648 -17.50 -22.09 3.11
N ILE A 649 -16.57 -21.26 3.60
CA ILE A 649 -16.34 -19.91 3.09
C ILE A 649 -15.83 -20.00 1.64
N PHE A 650 -14.79 -20.84 1.39
CA PHE A 650 -14.22 -21.02 0.07
C PHE A 650 -15.26 -21.47 -0.96
N ARG A 651 -16.11 -22.44 -0.60
CA ARG A 651 -17.19 -22.91 -1.48
C ARG A 651 -18.14 -21.78 -1.88
N ASN A 652 -18.53 -20.93 -0.93
CA ASN A 652 -19.38 -19.77 -1.22
C ASN A 652 -18.67 -18.78 -2.16
N VAL A 653 -17.39 -18.51 -1.93
CA VAL A 653 -16.56 -17.67 -2.83
C VAL A 653 -16.49 -18.28 -4.22
N ALA A 654 -16.13 -19.57 -4.34
CA ALA A 654 -16.02 -20.25 -5.63
C ALA A 654 -17.35 -20.25 -6.39
N ASN A 655 -18.45 -20.62 -5.73
CA ASN A 655 -19.77 -20.63 -6.36
C ASN A 655 -20.24 -19.23 -6.80
N SER A 656 -19.80 -18.16 -6.16
CA SER A 656 -20.16 -16.79 -6.52
C SER A 656 -19.31 -16.24 -7.68
N ILE A 657 -18.08 -16.72 -7.87
CA ILE A 657 -17.15 -16.25 -8.91
C ILE A 657 -17.23 -17.10 -10.19
N LEU A 658 -17.26 -18.44 -10.06
CA LEU A 658 -17.18 -19.36 -11.19
C LEU A 658 -18.24 -19.14 -12.28
N PRO A 659 -19.48 -18.74 -11.99
CA PRO A 659 -20.47 -18.43 -13.01
C PRO A 659 -20.10 -17.29 -13.97
N TYR A 660 -19.14 -16.45 -13.59
CA TYR A 660 -18.64 -15.37 -14.45
C TYR A 660 -17.37 -15.73 -15.24
N THR A 661 -16.82 -16.95 -15.05
CA THR A 661 -15.69 -17.45 -15.82
C THR A 661 -16.12 -18.02 -17.17
N GLU A 662 -15.16 -18.30 -18.07
CA GLU A 662 -15.43 -18.94 -19.36
C GLU A 662 -15.96 -20.39 -19.21
N GLY A 663 -15.77 -21.01 -18.05
CA GLY A 663 -16.18 -22.39 -17.77
C GLY A 663 -15.34 -23.43 -18.49
N THR A 664 -14.08 -23.09 -18.78
CA THR A 664 -13.13 -24.01 -19.43
C THR A 664 -12.94 -25.26 -18.59
N GLN A 665 -13.12 -26.41 -19.21
CA GLN A 665 -12.94 -27.71 -18.55
C GLN A 665 -11.47 -28.13 -18.57
N PHE A 666 -11.07 -28.89 -17.55
CA PHE A 666 -9.79 -29.56 -17.57
C PHE A 666 -9.72 -30.60 -18.72
N THR A 667 -8.59 -30.69 -19.37
CA THR A 667 -8.28 -31.75 -20.34
C THR A 667 -7.78 -33.00 -19.65
N GLU A 668 -7.23 -32.85 -18.46
CA GLU A 668 -6.70 -33.91 -17.62
C GLU A 668 -7.82 -34.72 -16.97
N LYS A 669 -7.59 -36.02 -16.82
CA LYS A 669 -8.47 -36.89 -16.04
C LYS A 669 -8.03 -36.92 -14.60
N ASN A 670 -8.99 -36.86 -13.69
CA ASN A 670 -8.74 -37.06 -12.26
C ASN A 670 -8.09 -38.40 -11.98
N ALA A 671 -7.02 -38.42 -11.19
CA ALA A 671 -6.25 -39.60 -10.85
C ALA A 671 -7.11 -40.71 -10.21
N TYR A 672 -8.07 -40.37 -9.36
CA TYR A 672 -9.01 -41.34 -8.78
C TYR A 672 -9.90 -41.98 -9.85
N ALA A 673 -10.45 -41.15 -10.76
CA ALA A 673 -11.27 -41.68 -11.86
C ALA A 673 -10.47 -42.55 -12.82
N GLN A 674 -9.18 -42.29 -13.05
CA GLN A 674 -8.29 -43.14 -13.83
C GLN A 674 -8.11 -44.52 -13.17
N ASN A 675 -8.18 -44.59 -11.86
CA ASN A 675 -8.10 -45.82 -11.06
C ASN A 675 -9.48 -46.45 -10.73
N GLY A 676 -10.54 -46.01 -11.41
CA GLY A 676 -11.89 -46.54 -11.23
C GLY A 676 -12.57 -46.17 -9.92
N ILE A 677 -12.09 -45.15 -9.21
CA ILE A 677 -12.64 -44.69 -7.95
C ILE A 677 -13.56 -43.51 -8.24
N ALA A 678 -14.85 -43.64 -7.87
CA ALA A 678 -15.84 -42.59 -8.04
C ALA A 678 -15.60 -41.42 -7.04
N PRO A 679 -15.99 -40.18 -7.39
CA PRO A 679 -16.02 -39.06 -6.46
C PRO A 679 -16.92 -39.36 -5.24
N VAL A 680 -16.58 -38.81 -4.10
CA VAL A 680 -17.42 -38.87 -2.89
C VAL A 680 -18.61 -37.95 -3.08
N ASP A 681 -19.82 -38.47 -2.97
CA ASP A 681 -21.05 -37.68 -2.96
C ASP A 681 -21.23 -37.03 -1.58
N THR A 682 -20.88 -35.74 -1.47
CA THR A 682 -20.97 -34.97 -0.24
C THR A 682 -22.33 -34.35 -0.01
N TYR A 683 -23.18 -34.28 -1.04
CA TYR A 683 -24.39 -33.46 -0.98
C TYR A 683 -25.68 -34.29 -1.06
N GLY A 684 -25.59 -35.60 -1.30
CA GLY A 684 -26.77 -36.52 -1.38
C GLY A 684 -27.93 -35.88 -2.15
N ASN A 685 -28.65 -36.57 -2.96
CA ASN A 685 -29.79 -36.07 -3.77
C ASN A 685 -30.96 -35.53 -2.95
N GLY A 686 -30.72 -34.52 -2.06
CA GLY A 686 -31.76 -33.88 -1.24
C GLY A 686 -32.16 -32.52 -1.82
N ASP A 687 -33.29 -32.48 -2.53
CA ASP A 687 -33.83 -31.28 -3.20
C ASP A 687 -34.01 -30.05 -2.30
N GLU A 688 -34.19 -30.23 -0.97
CA GLU A 688 -34.42 -29.13 -0.04
C GLU A 688 -33.13 -28.29 0.27
N LYS A 689 -31.95 -28.92 0.33
CA LYS A 689 -30.67 -28.18 0.54
C LYS A 689 -30.23 -27.42 -0.69
N ASN A 690 -30.53 -27.93 -1.88
CA ASN A 690 -30.24 -27.25 -3.14
C ASN A 690 -31.07 -25.97 -3.33
N GLN A 691 -32.34 -25.94 -2.86
CA GLN A 691 -33.20 -24.76 -2.93
C GLN A 691 -32.74 -23.64 -1.99
N SER A 692 -32.32 -23.97 -0.76
CA SER A 692 -31.78 -22.98 0.18
C SER A 692 -30.43 -22.37 -0.33
N ASN A 693 -29.59 -23.20 -0.91
CA ASN A 693 -28.29 -22.77 -1.46
C ASN A 693 -28.44 -21.97 -2.77
N SER A 694 -29.38 -22.36 -3.65
CA SER A 694 -29.69 -21.60 -4.87
C SER A 694 -30.26 -20.22 -4.53
N ASN A 695 -31.12 -20.10 -3.53
CA ASN A 695 -31.64 -18.83 -3.06
C ASN A 695 -30.55 -17.94 -2.43
N PHE A 696 -29.61 -18.52 -1.68
CA PHE A 696 -28.47 -17.79 -1.15
C PHE A 696 -27.57 -17.24 -2.27
N LEU A 697 -27.20 -18.09 -3.25
CA LEU A 697 -26.39 -17.69 -4.39
C LEU A 697 -27.07 -16.64 -5.27
N GLN A 698 -28.40 -16.78 -5.48
CA GLN A 698 -29.19 -15.78 -6.19
C GLN A 698 -29.15 -14.44 -5.43
N ASN A 699 -29.35 -14.44 -4.12
CA ASN A 699 -29.25 -13.24 -3.29
C ASN A 699 -27.84 -12.61 -3.34
N VAL A 700 -26.76 -13.40 -3.39
CA VAL A 700 -25.39 -12.90 -3.55
C VAL A 700 -25.21 -12.24 -4.91
N GLN A 701 -25.69 -12.89 -5.99
CA GLN A 701 -25.63 -12.32 -7.33
C GLN A 701 -26.48 -11.05 -7.47
N ASP A 702 -27.67 -11.02 -6.89
CA ASP A 702 -28.55 -9.86 -6.92
C ASP A 702 -27.95 -8.69 -6.12
N LYS A 703 -27.37 -8.94 -4.93
CA LYS A 703 -26.64 -7.91 -4.18
C LYS A 703 -25.35 -7.45 -4.87
N ALA A 704 -24.60 -8.36 -5.49
CA ALA A 704 -23.43 -8.00 -6.26
C ALA A 704 -23.80 -7.11 -7.45
N LYS A 705 -24.89 -7.46 -8.15
CA LYS A 705 -25.45 -6.64 -9.23
C LYS A 705 -25.92 -5.28 -8.73
N GLU A 706 -26.61 -5.22 -7.59
CA GLU A 706 -27.04 -3.97 -6.95
C GLU A 706 -25.83 -3.07 -6.64
N LEU A 707 -24.73 -3.60 -6.09
CA LEU A 707 -23.49 -2.85 -5.85
C LEU A 707 -22.86 -2.31 -7.14
N VAL A 708 -22.87 -3.11 -8.20
CA VAL A 708 -22.38 -2.67 -9.52
C VAL A 708 -23.31 -1.61 -10.13
N ASP A 709 -24.62 -1.75 -9.98
CA ASP A 709 -25.62 -0.80 -10.49
C ASP A 709 -25.63 0.50 -9.67
N GLN A 710 -25.45 0.46 -8.34
CA GLN A 710 -25.21 1.65 -7.52
C GLN A 710 -23.94 2.38 -7.95
N ALA A 711 -22.91 1.61 -8.34
CA ALA A 711 -21.70 2.17 -8.92
C ALA A 711 -21.95 2.93 -10.22
N LYS A 712 -22.79 2.38 -11.10
CA LYS A 712 -23.18 3.04 -12.36
C LYS A 712 -24.03 4.30 -12.13
N ASN A 713 -24.99 4.22 -11.21
CA ASN A 713 -25.90 5.34 -10.90
C ASN A 713 -25.13 6.52 -10.25
N ALA A 714 -24.18 6.24 -9.35
CA ALA A 714 -23.33 7.29 -8.78
C ALA A 714 -22.43 7.98 -9.81
N ILE A 715 -22.05 7.27 -10.88
CA ILE A 715 -21.30 7.85 -12.02
C ILE A 715 -22.23 8.73 -12.89
N GLU A 716 -23.51 8.36 -13.03
CA GLU A 716 -24.51 9.13 -13.78
C GLU A 716 -24.98 10.39 -13.03
N GLU A 717 -25.08 10.33 -11.70
CA GLU A 717 -25.47 11.46 -10.84
C GLU A 717 -24.33 12.46 -10.61
N ALA A 718 -23.08 12.06 -10.73
CA ALA A 718 -21.93 12.96 -10.77
C ALA A 718 -21.90 13.66 -12.12
N ASP A 719 -22.69 14.71 -12.26
CA ASP A 719 -22.85 15.55 -13.48
C ASP A 719 -21.49 16.10 -13.97
N ILE A 720 -20.75 15.29 -14.74
CA ILE A 720 -19.55 15.70 -15.45
C ILE A 720 -19.96 16.05 -16.88
N PRO A 721 -20.10 17.34 -17.21
CA PRO A 721 -20.62 17.75 -18.53
C PRO A 721 -19.73 17.20 -19.65
N GLY A 722 -20.31 16.39 -20.52
CA GLY A 722 -19.81 16.13 -21.87
C GLY A 722 -18.99 14.85 -22.11
N ARG A 723 -18.67 14.02 -21.10
CA ARG A 723 -17.92 12.76 -21.28
C ARG A 723 -18.72 11.49 -21.00
N ALA A 724 -19.65 11.54 -20.07
CA ALA A 724 -20.51 10.40 -19.73
C ALA A 724 -21.42 10.00 -20.90
N LYS A 725 -21.93 10.96 -21.67
CA LYS A 725 -22.81 10.69 -22.82
C LYS A 725 -22.11 9.92 -23.94
N ASN A 726 -20.83 10.24 -24.24
CA ASN A 726 -20.08 9.54 -25.29
C ASN A 726 -19.68 8.11 -24.90
N ALA A 727 -19.36 7.88 -23.62
CA ALA A 727 -19.08 6.53 -23.11
C ALA A 727 -20.35 5.67 -23.09
N TRP A 728 -21.48 6.23 -22.70
CA TRP A 728 -22.77 5.55 -22.64
C TRP A 728 -23.33 5.22 -24.04
N ASP A 729 -23.20 6.12 -24.99
CA ASP A 729 -23.61 5.87 -26.39
C ASP A 729 -22.74 4.80 -27.06
N THR A 730 -21.48 4.69 -26.69
CA THR A 730 -20.57 3.59 -27.11
C THR A 730 -20.99 2.25 -26.51
N VAL A 731 -21.36 2.22 -25.24
CA VAL A 731 -21.84 1.00 -24.54
C VAL A 731 -23.17 0.54 -25.14
N LYS A 732 -24.12 1.43 -25.41
CA LYS A 732 -25.38 1.09 -26.09
C LYS A 732 -25.16 0.46 -27.46
N SER A 733 -24.18 0.95 -28.22
CA SER A 733 -23.87 0.42 -29.55
C SER A 733 -23.29 -1.01 -29.52
N TRP A 734 -22.71 -1.44 -28.40
CA TRP A 734 -22.14 -2.77 -28.24
C TRP A 734 -23.14 -3.82 -27.76
N PHE A 735 -24.19 -3.41 -27.07
CA PHE A 735 -25.22 -4.33 -26.55
C PHE A 735 -26.54 -4.33 -27.33
N GLY A 736 -26.65 -3.49 -28.39
CA GLY A 736 -27.84 -3.46 -29.25
C GLY A 736 -29.11 -2.94 -28.58
N TRP A 737 -29.01 -2.00 -27.63
CA TRP A 737 -30.13 -1.41 -26.89
C TRP A 737 -30.37 0.04 -27.33
#